data_729868d78fb4418baf2095fb597b700b
#
_entry.id   729868d78fb4418baf2095fb597b700b
#
_cell.length_a   1.000
_cell.length_b   1.000
_cell.length_c   1.000
_cell.angle_alpha   90.00
_cell.angle_beta   90.00
_cell.angle_gamma   90.00
#
_symmetry.space_group_name_H-M   'P 1'
#
loop_
_entity.id
_entity.type
_entity.pdbx_description
1 polymer ?
#
loop_
_entity_poly.entity_id
_entity_poly.type
_entity_poly.pdbx_seq_one_letter_code
_entity_poly.pdbx_strand_id
1 'polypeptide(L)'
;MSINKKNSKKKTQSLNFLDFDAVKLTVASPDDIKSWSYGEVKKPETINYRTFKPERDGLFCDCIFGPTKDWECHCGKYKYIKHKGTVCDRCGVEVAESKVRRERFGHINLAVPVAHPWFLKKPPSRIGILLNMKISDLEKVIYYTKYVVTNPLRDVSDTISFLHKGTLLKEEEFNLFNYGMNSAVVREELKNVFDGIAAEEFEIKDEKELKKILEKEVKTMADFSGEKKTEIANKIFENIKKGSKYYRCYFKPHSVYFYDVESSQKSEIKKILSSAFEKSETILISEADRKIKIEFFDREKEKLFTELRKNPEGLKQFEGKLKIEMFRMDMPILKTFSKPETPLILEESDIKKFQSGFGTNLKVDIGASAVRKLLEELNLEEEQKAISKEIAKTTSDAERARLIRKLRVVEGFNRSDSRPEWMILTVLPVIPPDLRPLVALEGGRFAASDLNDLYRRIINRNNRLRHIEQLKAPTVMINNEKRLLQEAVDALIDNDSMARPVTGAGNRVLKSLSDTLKGKQGRFRQNLLGKRVDYSGRSVIVVGPTLKLHQCGIPKEMALELFKPFIIRELIAQEGATLKSARRILERGDVRVWSILEKVTKEHPVMLNRAPTLHRLGIQAFEPVLVEGKSIQLHPLTCTAFNADFDGDQMAVHVPISIEAQLEAKMLMMTTKNILSPSSGKPITVPGQDIVLGSCFITKEKMGVHGEGSIFSSVAEVISAYQQKEVDLHARIKVAGITNLKDSKLKDNEQKDLSKWKNYKGETPNYTTVGRVIFNDHLPKNDDGSYALGYINRDVGKKDLAILIDTCFKTLGQYKTVILLDEIKKLGYKYA
;
A
#
# COMPACT_ATOMS: atom_id res chain seq x y z
N MET A 1 22.97 -47.46 -18.13
CA MET A 1 22.82 -46.12 -18.71
C MET A 1 23.01 -45.10 -17.62
N SER A 2 24.14 -44.45 -17.59
CA SER A 2 24.54 -43.46 -16.58
C SER A 2 24.00 -42.08 -16.98
N ILE A 3 23.11 -41.56 -16.14
CA ILE A 3 22.62 -40.19 -16.32
C ILE A 3 23.61 -39.25 -15.62
N ASN A 4 24.34 -38.49 -16.44
CA ASN A 4 25.23 -37.41 -16.04
C ASN A 4 24.47 -36.32 -15.33
N LYS A 5 24.60 -36.25 -14.01
CA LYS A 5 24.26 -35.05 -13.22
C LYS A 5 25.34 -33.98 -13.43
N LYS A 6 25.18 -33.13 -14.42
CA LYS A 6 25.87 -31.84 -14.44
C LYS A 6 25.27 -30.91 -13.40
N ASN A 7 25.81 -30.94 -12.17
CA ASN A 7 25.59 -29.90 -11.19
C ASN A 7 26.23 -28.60 -11.68
N SER A 8 25.44 -27.74 -12.30
CA SER A 8 25.83 -26.34 -12.42
C SER A 8 25.71 -25.70 -11.06
N LYS A 9 26.80 -25.66 -10.29
CA LYS A 9 26.98 -24.72 -9.17
C LYS A 9 26.91 -23.31 -9.78
N LYS A 10 25.73 -22.73 -9.88
CA LYS A 10 25.60 -21.27 -9.99
C LYS A 10 26.17 -20.70 -8.69
N LYS A 11 27.39 -20.19 -8.75
CA LYS A 11 27.92 -19.28 -7.72
C LYS A 11 26.85 -18.22 -7.54
N THR A 12 26.28 -18.16 -6.36
CA THR A 12 25.55 -16.99 -5.87
C THR A 12 26.57 -15.87 -5.80
N GLN A 13 26.75 -15.13 -6.90
CA GLN A 13 27.38 -13.83 -6.87
C GLN A 13 26.52 -13.02 -5.89
N SER A 14 27.15 -12.52 -4.85
CA SER A 14 26.58 -11.47 -4.01
C SER A 14 26.19 -10.34 -4.96
N LEU A 15 24.91 -10.23 -5.28
CA LEU A 15 24.35 -9.13 -6.06
C LEU A 15 24.67 -7.87 -5.26
N ASN A 16 25.61 -7.07 -5.77
CA ASN A 16 25.78 -5.71 -5.32
C ASN A 16 24.46 -4.99 -5.65
N PHE A 17 23.74 -4.58 -4.61
CA PHE A 17 22.46 -3.87 -4.72
C PHE A 17 22.55 -2.54 -5.50
N LEU A 18 23.73 -2.14 -5.90
CA LEU A 18 24.00 -0.92 -6.66
C LEU A 18 24.07 -1.15 -8.18
N ASP A 19 24.03 -2.39 -8.66
CA ASP A 19 24.29 -2.74 -10.06
C ASP A 19 23.03 -3.07 -10.87
N PHE A 20 21.83 -2.69 -10.43
CA PHE A 20 20.60 -2.93 -11.20
C PHE A 20 19.76 -1.66 -11.35
N ASP A 21 19.15 -1.48 -12.52
CA ASP A 21 18.27 -0.34 -12.83
C ASP A 21 16.81 -0.55 -12.43
N ALA A 22 16.38 -1.80 -12.36
CA ALA A 22 14.99 -2.14 -12.06
C ALA A 22 14.84 -3.48 -11.34
N VAL A 23 13.73 -3.62 -10.59
CA VAL A 23 13.32 -4.85 -9.91
C VAL A 23 12.03 -5.37 -10.53
N LYS A 24 12.06 -6.59 -11.06
CA LYS A 24 10.86 -7.29 -11.57
C LYS A 24 10.25 -8.15 -10.46
N LEU A 25 8.99 -7.89 -10.13
CA LEU A 25 8.22 -8.71 -9.18
C LEU A 25 7.37 -9.72 -9.96
N THR A 26 7.57 -11.00 -9.67
CA THR A 26 6.82 -12.11 -10.26
C THR A 26 6.19 -12.98 -9.20
N VAL A 27 5.17 -13.75 -9.57
CA VAL A 27 4.60 -14.77 -8.68
C VAL A 27 5.50 -16.01 -8.75
N ALA A 28 5.94 -16.50 -7.59
CA ALA A 28 6.79 -17.68 -7.53
C ALA A 28 6.00 -18.95 -7.86
N SER A 29 6.60 -19.83 -8.66
CA SER A 29 6.07 -21.17 -8.91
C SER A 29 6.28 -22.08 -7.68
N PRO A 30 5.54 -23.18 -7.54
CA PRO A 30 5.81 -24.21 -6.54
C PRO A 30 7.22 -24.80 -6.66
N ASP A 31 7.75 -24.87 -7.88
CA ASP A 31 9.09 -25.39 -8.13
C ASP A 31 10.18 -24.39 -7.74
N ASP A 32 9.95 -23.10 -7.92
CA ASP A 32 10.84 -22.05 -7.41
C ASP A 32 10.93 -22.11 -5.89
N ILE A 33 9.80 -22.23 -5.19
CA ILE A 33 9.78 -22.33 -3.73
C ILE A 33 10.55 -23.57 -3.25
N LYS A 34 10.39 -24.71 -3.93
CA LYS A 34 11.15 -25.92 -3.62
C LYS A 34 12.64 -25.78 -3.93
N SER A 35 13.01 -25.00 -4.98
CA SER A 35 14.41 -24.75 -5.34
C SER A 35 15.14 -23.89 -4.30
N TRP A 36 14.43 -22.96 -3.64
CA TRP A 36 14.98 -22.14 -2.55
C TRP A 36 15.09 -22.90 -1.23
N SER A 37 14.27 -23.95 -1.09
CA SER A 37 14.15 -24.68 0.16
C SER A 37 15.20 -25.74 0.34
N TYR A 38 15.73 -25.84 1.54
CA TYR A 38 16.67 -26.90 1.96
C TYR A 38 15.98 -28.11 2.58
N GLY A 39 14.64 -28.06 2.77
CA GLY A 39 13.88 -29.21 3.26
C GLY A 39 12.46 -28.87 3.70
N GLU A 40 11.65 -29.90 3.88
CA GLU A 40 10.26 -29.79 4.33
C GLU A 40 10.17 -29.71 5.84
N VAL A 41 9.47 -28.71 6.36
CA VAL A 41 9.14 -28.58 7.79
C VAL A 41 7.85 -29.34 8.05
N LYS A 42 7.95 -30.45 8.81
CA LYS A 42 6.84 -31.36 9.08
C LYS A 42 6.25 -31.21 10.48
N LYS A 43 7.09 -30.76 11.43
CA LYS A 43 6.72 -30.68 12.84
C LYS A 43 6.51 -29.24 13.29
N PRO A 44 5.51 -28.97 14.15
CA PRO A 44 5.24 -27.64 14.69
C PRO A 44 6.22 -27.22 15.81
N GLU A 45 7.01 -28.15 16.34
CA GLU A 45 7.94 -27.91 17.42
C GLU A 45 9.07 -26.98 16.99
N THR A 46 9.54 -26.18 17.95
CA THR A 46 10.62 -25.21 17.74
C THR A 46 11.94 -25.71 18.30
N ILE A 47 12.00 -25.82 19.61
CA ILE A 47 13.16 -26.30 20.37
C ILE A 47 12.74 -27.35 21.42
N ASN A 48 13.65 -28.19 21.80
CA ASN A 48 13.47 -29.06 22.93
C ASN A 48 13.71 -28.27 24.23
N TYR A 49 12.68 -28.14 25.07
CA TYR A 49 12.72 -27.33 26.28
C TYR A 49 13.73 -27.81 27.34
N ARG A 50 14.15 -29.08 27.28
CA ARG A 50 15.15 -29.66 28.21
C ARG A 50 16.56 -29.35 27.75
N THR A 51 16.81 -29.45 26.43
CA THR A 51 18.17 -29.35 25.87
C THR A 51 18.44 -28.01 25.21
N PHE A 52 17.40 -27.19 24.99
CA PHE A 52 17.40 -25.95 24.24
C PHE A 52 17.91 -26.07 22.79
N LYS A 53 17.99 -27.29 22.28
CA LYS A 53 18.39 -27.56 20.90
C LYS A 53 17.20 -27.58 19.97
N PRO A 54 17.36 -27.17 18.69
CA PRO A 54 16.31 -27.23 17.67
C PRO A 54 15.81 -28.65 17.45
N GLU A 55 14.50 -28.86 17.36
CA GLU A 55 13.90 -30.16 17.06
C GLU A 55 14.07 -30.50 15.56
N ARG A 56 14.28 -31.77 15.28
CA ARG A 56 14.44 -32.28 13.91
C ARG A 56 13.12 -32.19 13.16
N ASP A 57 13.19 -31.71 11.90
CA ASP A 57 12.06 -31.45 11.01
C ASP A 57 11.08 -30.41 11.55
N GLY A 58 11.46 -29.66 12.59
CA GLY A 58 10.72 -28.56 13.19
C GLY A 58 11.07 -27.21 12.57
N LEU A 59 10.44 -26.15 13.10
CA LEU A 59 10.58 -24.78 12.60
C LEU A 59 11.99 -24.18 12.73
N PHE A 60 12.86 -24.75 13.56
CA PHE A 60 14.25 -24.32 13.77
C PHE A 60 15.28 -25.39 13.40
N CYS A 61 14.89 -26.45 12.72
CA CYS A 61 15.71 -27.63 12.40
C CYS A 61 17.08 -27.25 11.80
N ASP A 62 18.15 -27.79 12.41
CA ASP A 62 19.51 -27.53 11.94
C ASP A 62 19.83 -28.19 10.59
N CYS A 63 19.14 -29.31 10.26
CA CYS A 63 19.32 -29.97 8.96
C CYS A 63 18.76 -29.13 7.79
N ILE A 64 17.66 -28.39 8.05
CA ILE A 64 17.00 -27.58 7.02
C ILE A 64 17.64 -26.20 6.95
N PHE A 65 17.81 -25.53 8.09
CA PHE A 65 18.20 -24.13 8.14
C PHE A 65 19.69 -23.91 8.42
N GLY A 66 20.43 -24.95 8.76
CA GLY A 66 21.85 -24.86 9.09
C GLY A 66 22.13 -24.86 10.60
N PRO A 67 23.42 -24.96 10.97
CA PRO A 67 23.86 -25.11 12.34
C PRO A 67 23.61 -23.84 13.17
N THR A 68 23.40 -24.02 14.49
CA THR A 68 23.25 -22.91 15.45
C THR A 68 24.57 -22.30 15.89
N LYS A 69 25.68 -23.06 15.79
CA LYS A 69 27.05 -22.58 16.10
C LYS A 69 27.91 -22.65 14.86
N ASP A 70 28.84 -21.70 14.73
CA ASP A 70 29.76 -21.65 13.62
C ASP A 70 30.63 -22.91 13.59
N TRP A 71 30.67 -23.55 12.43
CA TRP A 71 31.51 -24.70 12.13
C TRP A 71 31.32 -25.89 13.05
N GLU A 72 30.15 -26.08 13.68
CA GLU A 72 29.79 -27.18 14.53
C GLU A 72 28.49 -27.84 14.09
N CYS A 73 28.49 -29.17 13.92
CA CYS A 73 27.25 -29.91 13.64
C CYS A 73 26.39 -30.08 14.92
N HIS A 74 25.10 -30.38 14.79
CA HIS A 74 24.16 -30.50 15.90
C HIS A 74 24.60 -31.50 16.99
N CYS A 75 25.20 -32.65 16.62
CA CYS A 75 25.67 -33.67 17.56
C CYS A 75 27.11 -33.42 18.11
N GLY A 76 27.81 -32.40 17.60
CA GLY A 76 29.16 -32.03 18.02
C GLY A 76 30.29 -32.96 17.50
N LYS A 77 29.99 -33.94 16.61
CA LYS A 77 30.99 -34.83 16.02
C LYS A 77 32.02 -34.07 15.18
N TYR A 78 31.55 -33.19 14.33
CA TYR A 78 32.38 -32.33 13.47
C TYR A 78 32.41 -30.92 14.03
N LYS A 79 33.60 -30.40 14.29
CA LYS A 79 33.88 -29.05 14.80
C LYS A 79 35.00 -28.41 13.98
N TYR A 80 35.02 -27.09 13.99
CA TYR A 80 36.01 -26.24 13.34
C TYR A 80 35.92 -26.17 11.80
N ILE A 81 36.51 -25.16 11.26
CA ILE A 81 36.47 -24.78 9.83
C ILE A 81 37.03 -25.85 8.88
N LYS A 82 37.89 -26.74 9.37
CA LYS A 82 38.48 -27.85 8.59
C LYS A 82 37.41 -28.80 8.00
N HIS A 83 36.23 -28.83 8.58
CA HIS A 83 35.11 -29.69 8.12
C HIS A 83 34.05 -28.86 7.34
N LYS A 84 34.37 -27.67 6.87
CA LYS A 84 33.46 -26.82 6.09
C LYS A 84 32.79 -27.58 4.94
N GLY A 85 31.46 -27.51 4.86
CA GLY A 85 30.65 -28.15 3.82
C GLY A 85 30.43 -29.64 3.97
N THR A 86 30.99 -30.27 5.02
CA THR A 86 30.76 -31.71 5.32
C THR A 86 29.39 -31.88 5.96
N VAL A 87 28.57 -32.77 5.41
CA VAL A 87 27.30 -33.17 6.03
C VAL A 87 27.59 -34.28 7.04
N CYS A 88 27.19 -34.07 8.29
CA CYS A 88 27.42 -35.04 9.33
C CYS A 88 26.61 -36.33 9.10
N ASP A 89 27.29 -37.45 9.05
CA ASP A 89 26.72 -38.80 8.91
C ASP A 89 25.77 -39.19 10.04
N ARG A 90 25.99 -38.65 11.27
CA ARG A 90 25.17 -38.97 12.45
C ARG A 90 23.92 -38.11 12.57
N CYS A 91 24.02 -36.80 12.34
CA CYS A 91 22.90 -35.87 12.56
C CYS A 91 22.36 -35.21 11.28
N GLY A 92 23.02 -35.41 10.13
CA GLY A 92 22.61 -34.88 8.85
C GLY A 92 22.78 -33.35 8.68
N VAL A 93 23.43 -32.69 9.66
CA VAL A 93 23.65 -31.21 9.60
C VAL A 93 24.94 -30.92 8.87
N GLU A 94 24.88 -29.95 7.94
CA GLU A 94 26.04 -29.46 7.23
C GLU A 94 26.87 -28.52 8.14
N VAL A 95 28.19 -28.71 8.14
CA VAL A 95 29.11 -27.82 8.87
C VAL A 95 29.35 -26.54 8.13
N ALA A 96 28.70 -25.47 8.55
CA ALA A 96 28.72 -24.13 7.94
C ALA A 96 28.76 -23.05 9.02
N GLU A 97 28.83 -21.80 8.58
CA GLU A 97 28.62 -20.66 9.49
C GLU A 97 27.16 -20.58 9.92
N SER A 98 26.91 -20.18 11.15
CA SER A 98 25.54 -19.95 11.65
C SER A 98 24.77 -18.90 10.86
N LYS A 99 25.48 -17.99 10.19
CA LYS A 99 24.91 -16.95 9.32
C LYS A 99 23.99 -17.50 8.23
N VAL A 100 24.19 -18.76 7.77
CA VAL A 100 23.30 -19.39 6.78
C VAL A 100 21.86 -19.53 7.28
N ARG A 101 21.62 -19.53 8.59
CA ARG A 101 20.28 -19.52 9.19
C ARG A 101 19.49 -18.26 8.90
N ARG A 102 20.13 -17.21 8.39
CA ARG A 102 19.46 -16.01 7.89
C ARG A 102 19.05 -16.12 6.42
N GLU A 103 19.63 -17.05 5.68
CA GLU A 103 19.50 -17.16 4.24
C GLU A 103 18.68 -18.36 3.78
N ARG A 104 18.75 -19.49 4.52
CA ARG A 104 18.13 -20.76 4.11
C ARG A 104 16.63 -20.78 4.38
N PHE A 105 15.87 -21.03 3.30
CA PHE A 105 14.43 -21.27 3.37
C PHE A 105 14.13 -22.73 3.62
N GLY A 106 13.00 -22.99 4.28
CA GLY A 106 12.31 -24.26 4.26
C GLY A 106 10.99 -24.15 3.49
N HIS A 107 10.26 -25.26 3.41
CA HIS A 107 8.90 -25.24 2.83
C HIS A 107 7.96 -26.15 3.61
N ILE A 108 6.66 -25.91 3.42
CA ILE A 108 5.57 -26.78 3.89
C ILE A 108 4.78 -27.21 2.67
N ASN A 109 4.67 -28.52 2.43
CA ASN A 109 3.76 -29.06 1.43
C ASN A 109 2.34 -29.04 2.01
N LEU A 110 1.46 -28.26 1.40
CA LEU A 110 0.07 -28.18 1.83
C LEU A 110 -0.69 -29.45 1.36
N ALA A 111 -1.53 -30.00 2.23
CA ALA A 111 -2.38 -31.14 1.89
C ALA A 111 -3.39 -30.80 0.80
N VAL A 112 -3.89 -29.57 0.81
CA VAL A 112 -4.85 -29.04 -0.17
C VAL A 112 -4.36 -27.68 -0.65
N PRO A 113 -4.53 -27.32 -1.95
CA PRO A 113 -4.26 -25.98 -2.46
C PRO A 113 -5.00 -24.92 -1.68
N VAL A 114 -4.35 -23.77 -1.44
CA VAL A 114 -4.87 -22.64 -0.66
C VAL A 114 -4.73 -21.35 -1.46
N ALA A 115 -5.77 -20.55 -1.51
CA ALA A 115 -5.73 -19.27 -2.24
C ALA A 115 -4.89 -18.23 -1.49
N HIS A 116 -4.05 -17.49 -2.22
CA HIS A 116 -3.27 -16.39 -1.64
C HIS A 116 -4.17 -15.18 -1.39
N PRO A 117 -4.28 -14.67 -0.14
CA PRO A 117 -5.24 -13.62 0.22
C PRO A 117 -5.03 -12.29 -0.51
N TRP A 118 -3.80 -11.97 -0.92
CA TRP A 118 -3.56 -10.74 -1.68
C TRP A 118 -4.19 -10.72 -3.06
N PHE A 119 -4.29 -11.88 -3.71
CA PHE A 119 -4.90 -12.01 -5.03
C PHE A 119 -6.41 -12.27 -4.96
N LEU A 120 -6.88 -12.74 -3.81
CA LEU A 120 -8.30 -13.03 -3.55
C LEU A 120 -9.04 -11.82 -2.98
N LYS A 121 -8.63 -11.33 -1.80
CA LYS A 121 -9.41 -10.37 -0.99
C LYS A 121 -9.16 -8.90 -1.32
N LYS A 122 -7.94 -8.53 -1.76
CA LYS A 122 -7.62 -7.12 -2.01
C LYS A 122 -8.27 -6.61 -3.29
N PRO A 123 -9.12 -5.58 -3.22
CA PRO A 123 -9.69 -4.96 -4.41
C PRO A 123 -8.60 -4.24 -5.24
N PRO A 124 -8.58 -4.43 -6.56
CA PRO A 124 -9.37 -5.36 -7.35
C PRO A 124 -8.78 -6.79 -7.28
N SER A 125 -9.62 -7.80 -6.95
CA SER A 125 -9.18 -9.20 -6.91
C SER A 125 -8.66 -9.66 -8.26
N ARG A 126 -7.40 -10.10 -8.31
CA ARG A 126 -6.78 -10.60 -9.55
C ARG A 126 -7.44 -11.88 -10.04
N ILE A 127 -7.73 -12.80 -9.12
CA ILE A 127 -8.45 -14.05 -9.43
C ILE A 127 -9.86 -13.72 -9.93
N GLY A 128 -10.57 -12.79 -9.26
CA GLY A 128 -11.91 -12.38 -9.67
C GLY A 128 -11.97 -11.73 -11.04
N ILE A 129 -10.97 -10.91 -11.39
CA ILE A 129 -10.87 -10.28 -12.71
C ILE A 129 -10.65 -11.33 -13.81
N LEU A 130 -9.74 -12.30 -13.60
CA LEU A 130 -9.44 -13.35 -14.60
C LEU A 130 -10.63 -14.26 -14.83
N LEU A 131 -11.32 -14.69 -13.76
CA LEU A 131 -12.47 -15.58 -13.82
C LEU A 131 -13.83 -14.86 -14.03
N ASN A 132 -13.83 -13.54 -14.16
CA ASN A 132 -15.04 -12.71 -14.22
C ASN A 132 -16.01 -12.92 -13.02
N MET A 133 -15.48 -13.30 -11.85
CA MET A 133 -16.26 -13.60 -10.65
C MET A 133 -16.22 -12.43 -9.65
N LYS A 134 -17.32 -12.24 -8.92
CA LYS A 134 -17.35 -11.31 -7.78
C LYS A 134 -16.53 -11.87 -6.61
N ILE A 135 -15.88 -10.99 -5.85
CA ILE A 135 -15.10 -11.39 -4.66
C ILE A 135 -15.95 -12.19 -3.68
N SER A 136 -17.18 -11.74 -3.41
CA SER A 136 -18.11 -12.41 -2.51
C SER A 136 -18.44 -13.85 -2.91
N ASP A 137 -18.48 -14.13 -4.20
CA ASP A 137 -18.81 -15.46 -4.72
C ASP A 137 -17.58 -16.36 -4.74
N LEU A 138 -16.42 -15.79 -5.08
CA LEU A 138 -15.13 -16.47 -4.94
C LEU A 138 -14.86 -16.88 -3.48
N GLU A 139 -15.13 -15.98 -2.53
CA GLU A 139 -14.99 -16.29 -1.10
C GLU A 139 -15.88 -17.46 -0.70
N LYS A 140 -17.15 -17.50 -1.15
CA LYS A 140 -18.04 -18.63 -0.85
C LYS A 140 -17.52 -19.97 -1.37
N VAL A 141 -16.87 -19.98 -2.53
CA VAL A 141 -16.24 -21.18 -3.09
C VAL A 141 -14.99 -21.57 -2.30
N ILE A 142 -14.06 -20.63 -2.08
CA ILE A 142 -12.76 -20.88 -1.44
C ILE A 142 -12.93 -21.28 0.04
N TYR A 143 -13.89 -20.68 0.76
CA TYR A 143 -14.20 -21.05 2.15
C TYR A 143 -15.20 -22.19 2.29
N TYR A 144 -15.37 -23.01 1.26
CA TYR A 144 -16.16 -24.25 1.28
C TYR A 144 -17.65 -24.07 1.63
N THR A 145 -18.24 -22.95 1.20
CA THR A 145 -19.67 -22.68 1.40
C THR A 145 -20.49 -23.02 0.17
N LYS A 146 -19.98 -22.79 -1.04
CA LYS A 146 -20.61 -23.07 -2.30
C LYS A 146 -19.68 -23.77 -3.28
N TYR A 147 -20.26 -24.48 -4.21
CA TYR A 147 -19.55 -25.25 -5.24
C TYR A 147 -19.47 -24.46 -6.54
N VAL A 148 -18.48 -24.74 -7.37
CA VAL A 148 -18.32 -24.17 -8.70
C VAL A 148 -18.25 -25.29 -9.76
N VAL A 149 -18.87 -25.06 -10.89
CA VAL A 149 -18.77 -25.97 -12.05
C VAL A 149 -17.41 -25.78 -12.70
N THR A 150 -16.61 -26.84 -12.71
CA THR A 150 -15.22 -26.83 -13.28
C THR A 150 -15.17 -27.35 -14.71
N ASN A 151 -16.13 -28.16 -15.11
CA ASN A 151 -16.21 -28.58 -16.51
C ASN A 151 -17.67 -28.38 -16.99
N PRO A 152 -17.97 -27.28 -17.70
CA PRO A 152 -19.21 -27.16 -18.41
C PRO A 152 -19.20 -28.25 -19.50
N LEU A 153 -20.30 -28.98 -19.62
CA LEU A 153 -20.51 -30.04 -20.60
C LEU A 153 -20.17 -29.59 -22.05
N ARG A 154 -18.90 -29.53 -22.41
CA ARG A 154 -18.44 -29.04 -23.73
C ARG A 154 -18.80 -29.96 -24.86
N ASP A 155 -19.00 -31.27 -24.59
CA ASP A 155 -19.32 -32.28 -25.61
C ASP A 155 -20.79 -32.27 -26.04
N VAL A 156 -21.60 -31.37 -25.45
CA VAL A 156 -22.99 -31.13 -25.83
C VAL A 156 -23.16 -29.71 -26.39
N SER A 157 -22.15 -29.28 -27.18
CA SER A 157 -22.02 -27.89 -27.62
C SER A 157 -23.21 -27.38 -28.41
N ASP A 158 -23.87 -28.22 -29.19
CA ASP A 158 -25.06 -27.82 -29.95
C ASP A 158 -26.33 -27.79 -29.15
N THR A 159 -26.46 -28.63 -28.12
CA THR A 159 -27.64 -28.69 -27.23
C THR A 159 -27.58 -27.63 -26.10
N ILE A 160 -26.38 -27.25 -25.66
CA ILE A 160 -26.18 -26.21 -24.63
C ILE A 160 -26.40 -24.80 -25.21
N SER A 161 -26.25 -24.60 -26.52
CA SER A 161 -26.61 -23.32 -27.16
C SER A 161 -28.08 -22.96 -26.91
N PHE A 162 -28.92 -23.97 -26.69
CA PHE A 162 -30.35 -23.80 -26.27
C PHE A 162 -30.52 -23.27 -24.86
N LEU A 163 -29.74 -23.77 -23.92
CA LEU A 163 -29.74 -23.29 -22.53
C LEU A 163 -29.21 -21.87 -22.41
N HIS A 164 -28.27 -21.47 -23.30
CA HIS A 164 -27.71 -20.11 -23.33
C HIS A 164 -28.69 -19.02 -23.74
N LYS A 165 -29.75 -19.34 -24.42
CA LYS A 165 -30.75 -18.38 -24.94
C LYS A 165 -31.99 -18.23 -24.05
N GLY A 166 -32.06 -18.89 -22.89
CA GLY A 166 -33.24 -18.84 -22.04
C GLY A 166 -34.50 -19.46 -22.65
N THR A 167 -34.37 -20.30 -23.69
CA THR A 167 -35.43 -21.03 -24.34
C THR A 167 -35.74 -22.27 -23.55
N LEU A 168 -37.01 -22.47 -23.23
CA LEU A 168 -37.54 -23.74 -22.74
C LEU A 168 -37.39 -24.77 -23.87
N LEU A 169 -36.84 -25.94 -23.53
CA LEU A 169 -36.78 -27.08 -24.42
C LEU A 169 -38.23 -27.51 -24.78
N LYS A 170 -38.49 -27.66 -26.06
CA LYS A 170 -39.66 -28.37 -26.51
C LYS A 170 -39.56 -29.85 -26.09
N GLU A 171 -40.68 -30.54 -26.00
CA GLU A 171 -40.68 -31.97 -25.66
C GLU A 171 -39.82 -32.82 -26.62
N GLU A 172 -39.74 -32.41 -27.89
CA GLU A 172 -38.85 -33.02 -28.90
C GLU A 172 -37.37 -32.70 -28.67
N GLU A 173 -37.01 -31.46 -28.27
CA GLU A 173 -35.65 -31.04 -27.93
C GLU A 173 -35.25 -31.64 -26.57
N PHE A 174 -36.17 -31.82 -25.65
CA PHE A 174 -36.01 -32.58 -24.42
C PHE A 174 -35.75 -34.07 -24.71
N ASN A 175 -36.40 -34.62 -25.73
CA ASN A 175 -36.21 -36.01 -26.19
C ASN A 175 -34.83 -36.16 -26.87
N LEU A 176 -34.34 -35.19 -27.65
CA LEU A 176 -33.02 -35.17 -28.22
C LEU A 176 -31.93 -35.07 -27.12
N PHE A 177 -32.18 -34.27 -26.10
CA PHE A 177 -31.32 -34.19 -24.91
C PHE A 177 -31.24 -35.54 -24.19
N ASN A 178 -32.30 -36.32 -24.25
CA ASN A 178 -32.47 -37.58 -23.59
C ASN A 178 -31.89 -38.78 -24.34
N TYR A 179 -31.55 -38.63 -25.65
CA TYR A 179 -30.91 -39.71 -26.42
C TYR A 179 -29.54 -40.07 -25.88
N GLY A 180 -28.89 -39.17 -25.14
CA GLY A 180 -27.71 -39.44 -24.36
C GLY A 180 -27.87 -39.90 -22.92
N MET A 181 -29.12 -39.87 -22.40
CA MET A 181 -29.44 -40.22 -21.00
C MET A 181 -30.56 -41.23 -20.89
N ASN A 182 -30.21 -42.47 -20.63
CA ASN A 182 -31.09 -43.68 -20.67
C ASN A 182 -31.93 -43.93 -19.41
N SER A 183 -32.74 -42.98 -18.89
CA SER A 183 -33.72 -43.37 -17.90
C SER A 183 -34.98 -42.51 -17.88
N ALA A 184 -36.14 -43.15 -17.81
CA ALA A 184 -37.46 -42.54 -17.68
C ALA A 184 -37.64 -41.78 -16.33
N VAL A 185 -36.92 -42.18 -15.32
CA VAL A 185 -36.92 -41.55 -13.98
C VAL A 185 -36.34 -40.11 -14.04
N VAL A 186 -35.31 -39.91 -14.84
CA VAL A 186 -34.69 -38.59 -15.03
C VAL A 186 -35.62 -37.60 -15.74
N ARG A 187 -36.52 -38.09 -16.60
CA ARG A 187 -37.56 -37.27 -17.26
C ARG A 187 -38.56 -36.69 -16.28
N GLU A 188 -39.01 -37.50 -15.33
CA GLU A 188 -40.04 -37.12 -14.36
C GLU A 188 -39.46 -36.22 -13.27
N GLU A 189 -38.23 -36.49 -12.80
CA GLU A 189 -37.53 -35.65 -11.85
C GLU A 189 -37.10 -34.30 -12.46
N LEU A 190 -36.60 -34.27 -13.71
CA LEU A 190 -36.32 -32.99 -14.40
C LEU A 190 -37.60 -32.20 -14.64
N LYS A 191 -38.68 -32.87 -15.02
CA LYS A 191 -39.98 -32.23 -15.17
C LYS A 191 -40.47 -31.67 -13.83
N ASN A 192 -40.30 -32.41 -12.75
CA ASN A 192 -40.68 -31.98 -11.39
C ASN A 192 -39.72 -30.92 -10.85
N VAL A 193 -38.43 -30.95 -11.20
CA VAL A 193 -37.42 -29.90 -10.89
C VAL A 193 -37.74 -28.62 -11.68
N PHE A 194 -38.03 -28.72 -12.98
CA PHE A 194 -38.44 -27.57 -13.78
C PHE A 194 -39.81 -27.03 -13.37
N ASP A 195 -40.73 -27.88 -12.96
CA ASP A 195 -42.07 -27.49 -12.50
C ASP A 195 -42.07 -27.07 -11.02
N GLY A 196 -41.21 -27.63 -10.17
CA GLY A 196 -41.18 -27.37 -8.72
C GLY A 196 -40.30 -26.22 -8.27
N ILE A 197 -39.32 -25.80 -9.06
CA ILE A 197 -38.39 -24.70 -8.67
C ILE A 197 -38.98 -23.32 -9.00
N ALA A 198 -40.00 -23.27 -9.84
CA ALA A 198 -40.51 -22.02 -10.42
C ALA A 198 -41.94 -21.65 -10.02
N ALA A 199 -42.58 -22.41 -9.16
CA ALA A 199 -43.97 -22.15 -8.78
C ALA A 199 -44.07 -21.50 -7.41
N GLU A 200 -44.24 -20.19 -7.38
CA GLU A 200 -44.86 -19.53 -6.21
C GLU A 200 -46.38 -19.53 -6.42
N GLU A 201 -47.10 -20.18 -5.56
CA GLU A 201 -48.57 -20.23 -5.56
C GLU A 201 -49.11 -18.99 -4.84
N PHE A 202 -49.70 -18.06 -5.59
CA PHE A 202 -50.31 -16.87 -5.02
C PHE A 202 -51.84 -17.05 -5.02
N GLU A 203 -52.43 -17.10 -3.83
CA GLU A 203 -53.88 -17.01 -3.68
C GLU A 203 -54.27 -15.53 -3.58
N ILE A 204 -54.76 -14.94 -4.68
CA ILE A 204 -55.07 -13.51 -4.74
C ILE A 204 -56.47 -13.32 -4.25
N LYS A 205 -56.61 -12.70 -3.09
CA LYS A 205 -57.91 -12.40 -2.44
C LYS A 205 -58.39 -10.98 -2.74
N ASP A 206 -57.50 -10.08 -3.20
CA ASP A 206 -57.87 -8.67 -3.40
C ASP A 206 -57.13 -8.08 -4.63
N GLU A 207 -57.80 -7.21 -5.38
CA GLU A 207 -57.31 -6.52 -6.58
C GLU A 207 -56.06 -5.67 -6.32
N LYS A 208 -55.95 -5.08 -5.12
CA LYS A 208 -54.78 -4.27 -4.71
C LYS A 208 -53.50 -5.11 -4.52
N GLU A 209 -53.65 -6.35 -4.10
CA GLU A 209 -52.53 -7.27 -3.90
C GLU A 209 -51.98 -7.76 -5.25
N LEU A 210 -52.88 -8.06 -6.21
CA LEU A 210 -52.55 -8.41 -7.57
C LEU A 210 -51.76 -7.27 -8.26
N LYS A 211 -52.24 -6.04 -8.09
CA LYS A 211 -51.58 -4.86 -8.67
C LYS A 211 -50.17 -4.66 -8.12
N LYS A 212 -49.95 -4.82 -6.80
CA LYS A 212 -48.58 -4.73 -6.19
C LYS A 212 -47.63 -5.79 -6.71
N ILE A 213 -48.09 -7.02 -6.85
CA ILE A 213 -47.28 -8.13 -7.37
C ILE A 213 -46.90 -7.88 -8.82
N LEU A 214 -47.84 -7.45 -9.66
CA LEU A 214 -47.60 -7.14 -11.07
C LEU A 214 -46.71 -5.92 -11.26
N GLU A 215 -46.84 -4.85 -10.46
CA GLU A 215 -45.98 -3.68 -10.50
C GLU A 215 -44.55 -4.00 -10.10
N LYS A 216 -44.36 -4.93 -9.14
CA LYS A 216 -43.05 -5.42 -8.73
C LYS A 216 -42.33 -6.20 -9.84
N GLU A 217 -43.10 -7.01 -10.59
CA GLU A 217 -42.57 -7.81 -11.69
C GLU A 217 -42.30 -6.99 -12.95
N VAL A 218 -43.12 -5.98 -13.25
CA VAL A 218 -42.93 -5.07 -14.39
C VAL A 218 -41.67 -4.21 -14.25
N LYS A 219 -41.29 -3.84 -13.02
CA LYS A 219 -40.03 -3.07 -12.78
C LYS A 219 -38.78 -3.85 -13.10
N THR A 220 -38.83 -5.15 -13.26
CA THR A 220 -37.68 -6.00 -13.52
C THR A 220 -37.43 -6.31 -15.01
N MET A 221 -38.30 -5.87 -15.92
CA MET A 221 -38.20 -6.14 -17.36
C MET A 221 -38.13 -4.85 -18.19
N ALA A 222 -37.24 -4.83 -19.17
CA ALA A 222 -37.00 -3.70 -20.04
C ALA A 222 -37.99 -3.58 -21.22
N ASP A 223 -38.33 -2.37 -21.51
CA ASP A 223 -39.14 -1.78 -22.57
C ASP A 223 -39.60 -2.61 -23.79
N PHE A 224 -40.93 -2.62 -24.00
CA PHE A 224 -41.52 -2.84 -25.28
C PHE A 224 -42.83 -2.01 -25.45
N SER A 225 -42.90 -1.25 -26.54
CA SER A 225 -44.04 -0.47 -26.95
C SER A 225 -44.79 -1.15 -28.09
N GLY A 226 -46.12 -1.29 -27.97
CA GLY A 226 -46.97 -1.80 -29.03
C GLY A 226 -48.45 -1.93 -28.65
N GLU A 227 -49.29 -0.96 -29.03
CA GLU A 227 -50.71 -0.87 -28.67
C GLU A 227 -51.59 -2.07 -29.12
N LYS A 228 -51.24 -2.75 -30.22
CA LYS A 228 -52.02 -3.88 -30.74
C LYS A 228 -51.99 -5.15 -29.88
N LYS A 229 -50.89 -5.34 -29.13
CA LYS A 229 -50.64 -6.53 -28.33
C LYS A 229 -51.32 -6.51 -26.97
N THR A 230 -51.49 -5.29 -26.43
CA THR A 230 -52.29 -5.04 -25.23
C THR A 230 -53.77 -5.38 -25.45
N GLU A 231 -54.32 -5.13 -26.66
CA GLU A 231 -55.66 -5.41 -27.04
C GLU A 231 -55.96 -6.92 -27.13
N ILE A 232 -54.99 -7.73 -27.57
CA ILE A 232 -55.08 -9.19 -27.62
C ILE A 232 -55.06 -9.79 -26.22
N ALA A 233 -54.18 -9.33 -25.36
CA ALA A 233 -54.10 -9.76 -23.96
C ALA A 233 -55.42 -9.45 -23.22
N ASN A 234 -55.96 -8.25 -23.39
CA ASN A 234 -57.25 -7.87 -22.79
C ASN A 234 -58.40 -8.71 -23.28
N LYS A 235 -58.48 -9.00 -24.59
CA LYS A 235 -59.53 -9.89 -25.14
C LYS A 235 -59.46 -11.32 -24.60
N ILE A 236 -58.25 -11.84 -24.39
CA ILE A 236 -58.09 -13.17 -23.76
C ILE A 236 -58.60 -13.16 -22.33
N PHE A 237 -58.27 -12.16 -21.55
CA PHE A 237 -58.66 -12.03 -20.16
C PHE A 237 -60.14 -11.71 -19.99
N GLU A 238 -60.71 -10.85 -20.81
CA GLU A 238 -62.12 -10.53 -20.78
C GLU A 238 -63.07 -11.77 -21.05
N ASN A 239 -62.62 -12.63 -21.95
CA ASN A 239 -63.45 -13.78 -22.34
C ASN A 239 -63.30 -15.00 -21.37
N ILE A 240 -62.12 -15.11 -20.69
CA ILE A 240 -61.97 -16.05 -19.59
C ILE A 240 -62.93 -15.69 -18.42
N LYS A 241 -63.21 -14.38 -18.22
CA LYS A 241 -64.05 -13.86 -17.17
C LYS A 241 -65.54 -14.32 -17.32
N LYS A 242 -66.03 -14.52 -18.54
CA LYS A 242 -67.41 -14.81 -18.79
C LYS A 242 -67.86 -16.23 -18.53
N GLY A 243 -66.93 -17.17 -18.30
CA GLY A 243 -67.28 -18.61 -18.37
C GLY A 243 -67.03 -19.50 -17.15
N SER A 244 -66.29 -19.18 -16.12
CA SER A 244 -65.95 -20.15 -15.11
C SER A 244 -65.66 -19.67 -13.72
N LYS A 245 -65.82 -20.58 -12.77
CA LYS A 245 -65.63 -20.32 -11.34
C LYS A 245 -64.25 -20.46 -10.81
N TYR A 246 -63.33 -21.21 -11.44
CA TYR A 246 -61.98 -21.48 -10.96
C TYR A 246 -61.03 -21.83 -12.10
N TYR A 247 -60.00 -20.98 -12.33
CA TYR A 247 -58.86 -21.26 -13.21
C TYR A 247 -57.55 -21.12 -12.49
N ARG A 248 -56.64 -22.04 -12.74
CA ARG A 248 -55.23 -21.88 -12.41
C ARG A 248 -54.50 -21.51 -13.72
N CYS A 249 -53.94 -20.32 -13.76
CA CYS A 249 -53.15 -19.86 -14.91
C CYS A 249 -51.68 -19.84 -14.56
N TYR A 250 -50.89 -20.57 -15.31
CA TYR A 250 -49.42 -20.62 -15.15
C TYR A 250 -48.78 -19.91 -16.32
N PHE A 251 -47.99 -18.90 -16.02
CA PHE A 251 -47.20 -18.22 -17.00
C PHE A 251 -45.77 -18.79 -16.96
N LYS A 252 -45.37 -19.51 -18.00
CA LYS A 252 -44.00 -19.88 -18.25
C LYS A 252 -43.40 -18.96 -19.33
N PRO A 253 -42.08 -18.68 -19.37
CA PRO A 253 -41.47 -18.07 -20.54
C PRO A 253 -41.84 -18.89 -21.76
N HIS A 254 -42.47 -18.30 -22.74
CA HIS A 254 -42.93 -18.92 -23.98
C HIS A 254 -44.20 -19.83 -23.91
N SER A 255 -44.82 -20.02 -22.75
CA SER A 255 -46.08 -20.77 -22.68
C SER A 255 -46.98 -20.32 -21.54
N VAL A 256 -48.27 -20.32 -21.78
CA VAL A 256 -49.32 -20.04 -20.80
C VAL A 256 -50.14 -21.30 -20.64
N TYR A 257 -50.37 -21.73 -19.43
CA TYR A 257 -51.15 -22.90 -19.08
C TYR A 257 -52.40 -22.51 -18.33
N PHE A 258 -53.54 -23.01 -18.73
CA PHE A 258 -54.80 -22.90 -18.03
C PHE A 258 -55.13 -24.27 -17.46
N TYR A 259 -55.37 -24.36 -16.18
CA TYR A 259 -55.74 -25.59 -15.46
C TYR A 259 -57.17 -25.52 -14.96
N ASP A 260 -57.76 -26.70 -14.68
CA ASP A 260 -59.10 -26.85 -14.15
C ASP A 260 -60.19 -26.26 -15.05
N VAL A 261 -59.99 -26.30 -16.36
CA VAL A 261 -61.00 -25.87 -17.37
C VAL A 261 -62.04 -26.96 -17.59
N GLU A 262 -63.28 -26.64 -17.39
CA GLU A 262 -64.40 -27.60 -17.68
C GLU A 262 -64.52 -27.91 -19.17
N SER A 263 -64.94 -29.13 -19.49
CA SER A 263 -64.98 -29.57 -20.90
C SER A 263 -65.89 -28.71 -21.77
N SER A 264 -66.91 -28.09 -21.21
CA SER A 264 -67.86 -27.19 -21.89
C SER A 264 -67.19 -25.85 -22.27
N GLN A 265 -66.19 -25.44 -21.55
CA GLN A 265 -65.47 -24.16 -21.68
C GLN A 265 -64.21 -24.27 -22.57
N LYS A 266 -63.70 -25.49 -22.75
CA LYS A 266 -62.48 -25.71 -23.61
C LYS A 266 -62.69 -25.23 -25.05
N SER A 267 -63.86 -25.55 -25.61
CA SER A 267 -64.24 -25.18 -27.00
C SER A 267 -64.33 -23.66 -27.17
N GLU A 268 -64.83 -22.99 -26.15
CA GLU A 268 -65.05 -21.55 -26.14
C GLU A 268 -63.75 -20.81 -25.97
N ILE A 269 -62.86 -21.22 -25.00
CA ILE A 269 -61.50 -20.71 -24.82
C ILE A 269 -60.64 -20.95 -26.06
N LYS A 270 -60.78 -22.15 -26.66
CA LYS A 270 -60.03 -22.46 -27.89
C LYS A 270 -60.47 -21.58 -29.06
N LYS A 271 -61.79 -21.34 -29.21
CA LYS A 271 -62.39 -20.44 -30.22
C LYS A 271 -61.85 -19.01 -30.05
N ILE A 272 -61.81 -18.53 -28.82
CA ILE A 272 -61.40 -17.20 -28.47
C ILE A 272 -59.87 -17.03 -28.70
N LEU A 273 -59.10 -18.07 -28.28
CA LEU A 273 -57.64 -18.06 -28.50
C LEU A 273 -57.32 -18.18 -29.99
N SER A 274 -58.05 -18.98 -30.77
CA SER A 274 -57.82 -19.05 -32.20
C SER A 274 -58.27 -17.76 -32.91
N SER A 275 -59.33 -17.12 -32.51
CA SER A 275 -59.69 -15.81 -33.07
C SER A 275 -58.78 -14.67 -32.71
N ALA A 276 -58.21 -14.72 -31.52
CA ALA A 276 -57.23 -13.72 -31.10
C ALA A 276 -55.87 -13.85 -31.80
N PHE A 277 -55.53 -15.06 -32.31
CA PHE A 277 -54.23 -15.40 -32.87
C PHE A 277 -54.31 -15.90 -34.33
N GLU A 278 -55.43 -15.73 -35.03
CA GLU A 278 -55.74 -16.27 -36.37
C GLU A 278 -54.78 -15.90 -37.50
N LYS A 279 -53.75 -15.08 -37.23
CA LYS A 279 -52.77 -14.64 -38.25
C LYS A 279 -51.34 -14.94 -37.96
N SER A 280 -50.99 -15.73 -36.93
CA SER A 280 -49.57 -16.06 -36.66
C SER A 280 -49.39 -17.59 -36.72
N GLU A 281 -48.66 -18.05 -37.73
CA GLU A 281 -48.18 -19.44 -37.86
C GLU A 281 -47.27 -19.87 -36.68
N THR A 282 -47.10 -19.02 -35.71
CA THR A 282 -46.08 -19.15 -34.62
C THR A 282 -46.68 -19.55 -33.27
N ILE A 283 -48.00 -19.87 -33.18
CA ILE A 283 -48.65 -20.21 -31.95
C ILE A 283 -49.30 -21.61 -32.04
N LEU A 284 -48.96 -22.48 -31.11
CA LEU A 284 -49.51 -23.81 -30.98
C LEU A 284 -50.41 -23.89 -29.75
N ILE A 285 -51.66 -24.26 -29.97
CA ILE A 285 -52.64 -24.49 -28.89
C ILE A 285 -52.81 -25.99 -28.75
N SER A 286 -52.42 -26.53 -27.61
CA SER A 286 -52.58 -27.98 -27.31
C SER A 286 -53.56 -28.17 -26.13
N GLU A 287 -54.40 -29.18 -26.24
CA GLU A 287 -55.34 -29.61 -25.20
C GLU A 287 -54.87 -30.87 -24.52
N ALA A 288 -54.95 -30.93 -23.22
CA ALA A 288 -54.82 -32.13 -22.39
C ALA A 288 -55.97 -32.14 -21.38
N ASP A 289 -56.18 -33.25 -20.68
CA ASP A 289 -57.25 -33.32 -19.67
C ASP A 289 -57.22 -32.16 -18.69
N ARG A 290 -58.31 -31.38 -18.69
CA ARG A 290 -58.50 -30.15 -17.89
C ARG A 290 -57.39 -29.06 -18.02
N LYS A 291 -56.61 -29.08 -19.12
CA LYS A 291 -55.53 -28.12 -19.33
C LYS A 291 -55.56 -27.59 -20.77
N ILE A 292 -55.32 -26.32 -20.94
CA ILE A 292 -55.07 -25.67 -22.23
C ILE A 292 -53.66 -25.06 -22.17
N LYS A 293 -52.79 -25.43 -23.13
CA LYS A 293 -51.44 -24.92 -23.26
C LYS A 293 -51.33 -24.07 -24.52
N ILE A 294 -50.84 -22.87 -24.40
CA ILE A 294 -50.46 -21.97 -25.50
C ILE A 294 -48.96 -21.89 -25.57
N GLU A 295 -48.39 -22.33 -26.67
CA GLU A 295 -46.94 -22.22 -26.95
C GLU A 295 -46.70 -21.18 -28.05
N PHE A 296 -45.66 -20.37 -27.82
CA PHE A 296 -45.26 -19.35 -28.75
C PHE A 296 -43.91 -19.74 -29.37
N PHE A 297 -43.74 -19.62 -30.69
CA PHE A 297 -42.65 -20.25 -31.43
C PHE A 297 -41.58 -19.29 -31.93
N ASP A 298 -41.60 -17.99 -31.69
CA ASP A 298 -40.55 -17.09 -32.21
C ASP A 298 -40.31 -15.85 -31.30
N ARG A 299 -39.39 -14.94 -31.74
CA ARG A 299 -39.07 -13.69 -31.02
C ARG A 299 -40.30 -12.84 -30.66
N GLU A 300 -41.36 -12.92 -31.39
CA GLU A 300 -42.66 -12.33 -31.07
C GLU A 300 -43.28 -12.90 -29.81
N LYS A 301 -42.97 -14.12 -29.45
CA LYS A 301 -43.43 -14.80 -28.24
C LYS A 301 -42.96 -14.13 -26.95
N GLU A 302 -41.69 -13.78 -26.88
CA GLU A 302 -41.14 -13.08 -25.76
C GLU A 302 -41.78 -11.69 -25.59
N LYS A 303 -42.09 -11.06 -26.72
CA LYS A 303 -42.76 -9.75 -26.72
C LYS A 303 -44.20 -9.85 -26.23
N LEU A 304 -44.95 -10.83 -26.79
CA LEU A 304 -46.35 -11.03 -26.40
C LEU A 304 -46.49 -11.48 -24.93
N PHE A 305 -45.63 -12.37 -24.49
CA PHE A 305 -45.57 -12.81 -23.08
C PHE A 305 -45.26 -11.67 -22.15
N THR A 306 -44.30 -10.80 -22.53
CA THR A 306 -43.94 -9.64 -21.76
C THR A 306 -45.04 -8.60 -21.70
N GLU A 307 -45.86 -8.48 -22.77
CA GLU A 307 -47.00 -7.56 -22.80
C GLU A 307 -48.22 -8.10 -22.03
N LEU A 308 -48.53 -9.40 -22.12
CA LEU A 308 -49.50 -10.06 -21.25
C LEU A 308 -49.17 -9.88 -19.77
N ARG A 309 -47.90 -9.85 -19.43
CA ARG A 309 -47.39 -9.64 -18.08
C ARG A 309 -47.38 -8.17 -17.66
N LYS A 310 -47.28 -7.24 -18.63
CA LYS A 310 -47.23 -5.78 -18.41
C LYS A 310 -48.59 -5.11 -18.28
N ASN A 311 -49.70 -5.81 -18.66
CA ASN A 311 -51.03 -5.23 -18.64
C ASN A 311 -51.82 -5.58 -17.36
N PRO A 312 -51.64 -4.79 -16.28
CA PRO A 312 -52.38 -5.02 -15.03
C PRO A 312 -53.87 -4.72 -15.15
N GLU A 313 -54.28 -3.94 -16.16
CA GLU A 313 -55.71 -3.59 -16.31
C GLU A 313 -56.56 -4.73 -16.85
N GLY A 314 -56.02 -5.54 -17.73
CA GLY A 314 -56.69 -6.77 -18.18
C GLY A 314 -56.88 -7.81 -17.06
N LEU A 315 -56.06 -7.79 -16.05
CA LEU A 315 -56.12 -8.68 -14.88
C LEU A 315 -57.04 -8.15 -13.76
N LYS A 316 -57.30 -6.84 -13.72
CA LYS A 316 -58.20 -6.20 -12.71
C LYS A 316 -59.67 -6.70 -12.72
N GLN A 317 -60.06 -7.38 -13.78
CA GLN A 317 -61.43 -7.85 -13.92
C GLN A 317 -61.70 -9.23 -13.30
N PHE A 318 -60.66 -9.88 -12.72
CA PHE A 318 -60.79 -11.16 -12.05
C PHE A 318 -61.04 -10.98 -10.55
N GLU A 319 -62.28 -10.85 -10.16
CA GLU A 319 -62.68 -10.83 -8.75
C GLU A 319 -62.50 -12.19 -8.08
N GLY A 320 -61.55 -12.26 -7.15
CA GLY A 320 -61.57 -13.12 -5.96
C GLY A 320 -61.43 -14.65 -6.12
N LYS A 321 -61.26 -15.23 -7.32
CA LYS A 321 -61.28 -16.69 -7.51
C LYS A 321 -60.21 -17.22 -8.50
N LEU A 322 -59.27 -16.42 -8.93
CA LEU A 322 -58.18 -16.85 -9.83
C LEU A 322 -56.94 -17.19 -9.03
N LYS A 323 -56.49 -18.44 -9.09
CA LYS A 323 -55.18 -18.86 -8.60
C LYS A 323 -54.20 -18.66 -9.75
N ILE A 324 -53.40 -17.58 -9.69
CA ILE A 324 -52.37 -17.31 -10.69
C ILE A 324 -51.06 -17.89 -10.14
N GLU A 325 -50.65 -18.99 -10.71
CA GLU A 325 -49.29 -19.51 -10.48
C GLU A 325 -48.33 -18.87 -11.49
N MET A 326 -47.58 -17.84 -11.04
CA MET A 326 -46.51 -17.25 -11.82
C MET A 326 -45.27 -18.11 -11.68
N PHE A 327 -44.93 -18.85 -12.71
CA PHE A 327 -43.66 -19.55 -12.77
C PHE A 327 -42.56 -18.52 -13.04
N ARG A 328 -41.88 -18.11 -12.01
CA ARG A 328 -40.59 -17.40 -12.14
C ARG A 328 -39.55 -18.40 -12.61
N MET A 329 -39.15 -18.33 -13.87
CA MET A 329 -37.89 -18.89 -14.28
C MET A 329 -36.73 -18.00 -13.82
N ASP A 330 -36.73 -17.61 -12.57
CA ASP A 330 -35.59 -17.09 -11.87
C ASP A 330 -34.78 -18.25 -11.31
N MET A 331 -34.50 -19.22 -12.16
CA MET A 331 -33.44 -20.17 -11.85
C MET A 331 -32.13 -19.37 -11.89
N PRO A 332 -31.45 -19.12 -10.76
CA PRO A 332 -30.10 -18.54 -10.77
C PRO A 332 -29.20 -19.35 -11.71
N ILE A 333 -29.48 -20.63 -11.82
CA ILE A 333 -28.83 -21.63 -12.63
C ILE A 333 -28.99 -21.36 -14.14
N LEU A 334 -30.20 -21.11 -14.62
CA LEU A 334 -30.42 -20.81 -16.04
C LEU A 334 -29.99 -19.41 -16.43
N LYS A 335 -30.11 -18.42 -15.55
CA LYS A 335 -29.55 -17.08 -15.78
C LYS A 335 -28.03 -17.09 -15.87
N THR A 336 -27.37 -18.01 -15.18
CA THR A 336 -25.89 -18.11 -15.18
C THR A 336 -25.40 -18.86 -16.41
N PHE A 337 -26.14 -19.80 -16.95
CA PHE A 337 -25.86 -20.43 -18.25
C PHE A 337 -26.02 -19.45 -19.42
N SER A 338 -26.80 -18.38 -19.27
CA SER A 338 -26.91 -17.32 -20.29
C SER A 338 -25.67 -16.42 -20.41
N LYS A 339 -24.71 -16.55 -19.49
CA LYS A 339 -23.43 -15.82 -19.50
C LYS A 339 -22.30 -16.81 -19.46
N PRO A 340 -21.78 -17.29 -20.62
CA PRO A 340 -20.74 -18.33 -20.69
C PRO A 340 -19.38 -17.86 -20.10
N GLU A 341 -19.23 -16.60 -19.82
CA GLU A 341 -17.98 -16.00 -19.34
C GLU A 341 -17.76 -16.11 -17.83
N THR A 342 -18.77 -16.47 -17.05
CA THR A 342 -18.65 -16.56 -15.58
C THR A 342 -18.85 -18.00 -15.10
N PRO A 343 -17.97 -18.55 -14.26
CA PRO A 343 -18.15 -19.86 -13.68
C PRO A 343 -19.42 -19.94 -12.83
N LEU A 344 -20.19 -21.01 -12.98
CA LEU A 344 -21.45 -21.22 -12.28
C LEU A 344 -21.20 -21.65 -10.84
N ILE A 345 -21.87 -20.99 -9.88
CA ILE A 345 -21.77 -21.28 -8.45
C ILE A 345 -23.07 -21.94 -7.98
N LEU A 346 -22.97 -23.12 -7.35
CA LEU A 346 -24.08 -23.95 -6.91
C LEU A 346 -24.07 -24.18 -5.39
N GLU A 347 -25.23 -24.39 -4.80
CA GLU A 347 -25.40 -24.93 -3.46
C GLU A 347 -25.42 -26.46 -3.46
N GLU A 348 -25.15 -27.08 -2.32
CA GLU A 348 -25.10 -28.54 -2.23
C GLU A 348 -26.44 -29.21 -2.61
N SER A 349 -27.54 -28.55 -2.25
CA SER A 349 -28.90 -28.97 -2.64
C SER A 349 -29.10 -29.00 -4.14
N ASP A 350 -28.57 -27.97 -4.82
CA ASP A 350 -28.68 -27.84 -6.28
C ASP A 350 -27.82 -28.88 -7.00
N ILE A 351 -26.63 -29.19 -6.47
CA ILE A 351 -25.76 -30.23 -7.03
C ILE A 351 -26.45 -31.60 -6.99
N LYS A 352 -27.06 -31.97 -5.86
CA LYS A 352 -27.78 -33.24 -5.74
C LYS A 352 -28.91 -33.34 -6.76
N LYS A 353 -29.66 -32.24 -6.95
CA LYS A 353 -30.73 -32.16 -7.96
C LYS A 353 -30.18 -32.27 -9.39
N PHE A 354 -29.04 -31.60 -9.68
CA PHE A 354 -28.39 -31.67 -10.99
C PHE A 354 -27.75 -33.01 -11.27
N GLN A 355 -27.10 -33.64 -10.28
CA GLN A 355 -26.48 -34.95 -10.44
C GLN A 355 -27.52 -36.06 -10.66
N SER A 356 -28.68 -35.94 -10.03
CA SER A 356 -29.83 -36.85 -10.31
C SER A 356 -30.40 -36.64 -11.70
N GLY A 357 -30.38 -35.39 -12.22
CA GLY A 357 -30.96 -35.06 -13.53
C GLY A 357 -30.01 -35.25 -14.71
N PHE A 358 -28.72 -34.86 -14.57
CA PHE A 358 -27.73 -34.85 -15.65
C PHE A 358 -26.68 -35.98 -15.55
N GLY A 359 -26.79 -36.86 -14.56
CA GLY A 359 -25.83 -37.91 -14.32
C GLY A 359 -24.48 -37.40 -13.81
N THR A 360 -23.44 -38.24 -13.87
CA THR A 360 -22.09 -37.97 -13.34
C THR A 360 -21.23 -37.06 -14.22
N ASN A 361 -21.72 -36.61 -15.36
CA ASN A 361 -20.93 -35.85 -16.32
C ASN A 361 -20.71 -34.39 -15.91
N LEU A 362 -21.48 -33.82 -14.99
CA LEU A 362 -21.26 -32.49 -14.44
C LEU A 362 -20.15 -32.55 -13.40
N LYS A 363 -18.95 -32.02 -13.70
CA LYS A 363 -17.85 -31.92 -12.73
C LYS A 363 -18.00 -30.65 -11.94
N VAL A 364 -18.33 -30.82 -10.68
CA VAL A 364 -18.48 -29.76 -9.70
C VAL A 364 -17.43 -29.93 -8.61
N ASP A 365 -16.77 -28.85 -8.26
CA ASP A 365 -15.70 -28.90 -7.26
C ASP A 365 -15.83 -27.72 -6.27
N ILE A 366 -15.13 -27.76 -5.15
CA ILE A 366 -15.21 -26.77 -4.10
C ILE A 366 -13.81 -26.42 -3.60
N GLY A 367 -13.65 -25.18 -3.09
CA GLY A 367 -12.41 -24.73 -2.51
C GLY A 367 -11.42 -24.18 -3.52
N ALA A 368 -10.20 -23.91 -3.05
CA ALA A 368 -9.14 -23.34 -3.87
C ALA A 368 -8.66 -24.30 -4.98
N SER A 369 -8.86 -25.60 -4.82
CA SER A 369 -8.56 -26.62 -5.85
C SER A 369 -9.42 -26.44 -7.10
N ALA A 370 -10.70 -26.10 -6.92
CA ALA A 370 -11.60 -25.81 -8.03
C ALA A 370 -11.19 -24.53 -8.77
N VAL A 371 -10.88 -23.48 -8.03
CA VAL A 371 -10.42 -22.21 -8.60
C VAL A 371 -9.09 -22.39 -9.35
N ARG A 372 -8.19 -23.24 -8.83
CA ARG A 372 -6.93 -23.56 -9.48
C ARG A 372 -7.16 -24.22 -10.86
N LYS A 373 -8.06 -25.23 -10.94
CA LYS A 373 -8.41 -25.88 -12.22
C LYS A 373 -8.93 -24.87 -13.23
N LEU A 374 -9.84 -23.97 -12.81
CA LEU A 374 -10.36 -22.92 -13.70
C LEU A 374 -9.26 -21.97 -14.19
N LEU A 375 -8.25 -21.67 -13.36
CA LEU A 375 -7.11 -20.84 -13.75
C LEU A 375 -6.12 -21.58 -14.67
N GLU A 376 -5.94 -22.90 -14.50
CA GLU A 376 -5.11 -23.75 -15.34
C GLU A 376 -5.67 -23.88 -16.78
N GLU A 377 -7.00 -23.86 -16.91
CA GLU A 377 -7.69 -23.96 -18.21
C GLU A 377 -7.68 -22.64 -19.00
N LEU A 378 -7.30 -21.50 -18.39
CA LEU A 378 -7.27 -20.21 -19.06
C LEU A 378 -6.11 -20.10 -20.05
N ASN A 379 -6.43 -19.91 -21.34
CA ASN A 379 -5.44 -19.52 -22.34
C ASN A 379 -5.32 -17.99 -22.40
N LEU A 380 -4.25 -17.45 -21.80
CA LEU A 380 -4.03 -16.01 -21.67
C LEU A 380 -3.85 -15.30 -23.02
N GLU A 381 -3.27 -15.97 -24.03
CA GLU A 381 -3.06 -15.37 -25.36
C GLU A 381 -4.37 -15.20 -26.12
N GLU A 382 -5.24 -16.22 -26.06
CA GLU A 382 -6.57 -16.16 -26.67
C GLU A 382 -7.45 -15.12 -25.97
N GLU A 383 -7.43 -15.10 -24.64
CA GLU A 383 -8.14 -14.11 -23.81
C GLU A 383 -7.69 -12.68 -24.15
N GLN A 384 -6.39 -12.43 -24.30
CA GLN A 384 -5.86 -11.12 -24.68
C GLN A 384 -6.42 -10.67 -26.03
N LYS A 385 -6.44 -11.55 -27.02
CA LYS A 385 -6.97 -11.27 -28.37
C LYS A 385 -8.48 -11.03 -28.33
N ALA A 386 -9.22 -11.82 -27.55
CA ALA A 386 -10.67 -11.69 -27.38
C ALA A 386 -11.04 -10.35 -26.72
N ILE A 387 -10.40 -10.01 -25.59
CA ILE A 387 -10.63 -8.76 -24.87
C ILE A 387 -10.30 -7.54 -25.74
N SER A 388 -9.20 -7.59 -26.51
CA SER A 388 -8.82 -6.48 -27.39
C SER A 388 -9.88 -6.24 -28.49
N LYS A 389 -10.46 -7.30 -29.04
CA LYS A 389 -11.56 -7.21 -30.02
C LYS A 389 -12.85 -6.66 -29.36
N GLU A 390 -13.12 -7.04 -28.13
CA GLU A 390 -14.30 -6.61 -27.38
C GLU A 390 -14.21 -5.13 -27.00
N ILE A 391 -13.03 -4.64 -26.56
CA ILE A 391 -12.78 -3.22 -26.29
C ILE A 391 -13.07 -2.36 -27.54
N ALA A 392 -12.71 -2.84 -28.73
CA ALA A 392 -12.96 -2.12 -29.98
C ALA A 392 -14.46 -2.05 -30.36
N LYS A 393 -15.27 -3.01 -29.87
CA LYS A 393 -16.72 -3.08 -30.15
C LYS A 393 -17.56 -2.39 -29.10
N THR A 394 -17.04 -2.19 -27.89
CA THR A 394 -17.81 -1.71 -26.73
C THR A 394 -17.97 -0.20 -26.79
N THR A 395 -19.20 0.27 -26.71
CA THR A 395 -19.57 1.70 -26.69
C THR A 395 -19.72 2.27 -25.26
N SER A 396 -19.90 1.41 -24.24
CA SER A 396 -20.05 1.80 -22.85
C SER A 396 -18.71 2.06 -22.19
N ASP A 397 -18.50 3.29 -21.67
CA ASP A 397 -17.27 3.68 -20.98
C ASP A 397 -16.98 2.83 -19.72
N ALA A 398 -18.03 2.49 -18.96
CA ALA A 398 -17.88 1.67 -17.74
C ALA A 398 -17.41 0.24 -18.06
N GLU A 399 -17.97 -0.35 -19.10
CA GLU A 399 -17.62 -1.70 -19.56
C GLU A 399 -16.23 -1.71 -20.20
N ARG A 400 -15.91 -0.71 -21.01
CA ARG A 400 -14.59 -0.49 -21.58
C ARG A 400 -13.51 -0.36 -20.47
N ALA A 401 -13.79 0.38 -19.40
CA ALA A 401 -12.87 0.51 -18.26
C ALA A 401 -12.69 -0.83 -17.51
N ARG A 402 -13.72 -1.69 -17.45
CA ARG A 402 -13.64 -3.05 -16.90
C ARG A 402 -12.74 -3.95 -17.75
N LEU A 403 -12.94 -3.95 -19.06
CA LEU A 403 -12.17 -4.72 -20.02
C LEU A 403 -10.68 -4.29 -20.03
N ILE A 404 -10.40 -2.99 -19.99
CA ILE A 404 -9.02 -2.47 -19.91
C ILE A 404 -8.34 -2.96 -18.62
N ARG A 405 -9.07 -3.00 -17.48
CA ARG A 405 -8.50 -3.56 -16.24
C ARG A 405 -8.19 -5.04 -16.36
N LYS A 406 -9.07 -5.82 -17.01
CA LYS A 406 -8.82 -7.25 -17.28
C LYS A 406 -7.63 -7.43 -18.20
N LEU A 407 -7.58 -6.66 -19.29
CA LEU A 407 -6.47 -6.69 -20.25
C LEU A 407 -5.11 -6.44 -19.57
N ARG A 408 -5.01 -5.43 -18.72
CA ARG A 408 -3.78 -5.13 -17.98
C ARG A 408 -3.31 -6.29 -17.10
N VAL A 409 -4.24 -7.02 -16.49
CA VAL A 409 -3.90 -8.20 -15.68
C VAL A 409 -3.40 -9.34 -16.55
N VAL A 410 -4.07 -9.63 -17.67
CA VAL A 410 -3.68 -10.68 -18.64
C VAL A 410 -2.31 -10.36 -19.25
N GLU A 411 -2.09 -9.12 -19.70
CA GLU A 411 -0.78 -8.67 -20.19
C GLU A 411 0.31 -8.77 -19.13
N GLY A 412 0.00 -8.46 -17.88
CA GLY A 412 0.94 -8.58 -16.77
C GLY A 412 1.43 -10.02 -16.60
N PHE A 413 0.55 -11.00 -16.70
CA PHE A 413 0.93 -12.42 -16.65
C PHE A 413 1.74 -12.83 -17.88
N ASN A 414 1.31 -12.48 -19.10
CA ASN A 414 2.04 -12.79 -20.33
C ASN A 414 3.47 -12.22 -20.34
N ARG A 415 3.66 -10.96 -19.89
CA ARG A 415 4.99 -10.31 -19.83
C ARG A 415 5.89 -10.84 -18.72
N SER A 416 5.31 -11.40 -17.66
CA SER A 416 6.08 -11.85 -16.48
C SER A 416 6.46 -13.32 -16.52
N ASP A 417 6.03 -14.09 -17.54
CA ASP A 417 6.15 -15.55 -17.62
C ASP A 417 5.55 -16.26 -16.40
N SER A 418 4.62 -15.59 -15.71
CA SER A 418 3.93 -16.12 -14.56
C SER A 418 2.62 -16.76 -14.95
N ARG A 419 2.26 -17.88 -14.32
CA ARG A 419 1.00 -18.56 -14.59
C ARG A 419 -0.07 -18.17 -13.56
N PRO A 420 -1.34 -18.00 -13.97
CA PRO A 420 -2.42 -17.62 -13.06
C PRO A 420 -2.64 -18.61 -11.92
N GLU A 421 -2.44 -19.91 -12.15
CA GLU A 421 -2.60 -20.97 -11.15
C GLU A 421 -1.61 -20.84 -9.97
N TRP A 422 -0.48 -20.10 -10.13
CA TRP A 422 0.48 -19.87 -9.05
C TRP A 422 -0.07 -18.95 -7.95
N MET A 423 -1.18 -18.24 -8.22
CA MET A 423 -1.89 -17.51 -7.17
C MET A 423 -2.57 -18.43 -6.14
N ILE A 424 -2.66 -19.72 -6.46
CA ILE A 424 -3.14 -20.76 -5.55
C ILE A 424 -1.93 -21.57 -5.07
N LEU A 425 -1.66 -21.46 -3.79
CA LEU A 425 -0.49 -22.05 -3.15
C LEU A 425 -0.66 -23.54 -2.92
N THR A 426 0.28 -24.34 -3.39
CA THR A 426 0.41 -25.76 -3.07
C THR A 426 1.59 -26.03 -2.12
N VAL A 427 2.58 -25.15 -2.18
CA VAL A 427 3.77 -25.17 -1.34
C VAL A 427 3.90 -23.80 -0.68
N LEU A 428 4.08 -23.79 0.64
CA LEU A 428 4.26 -22.55 1.40
C LEU A 428 5.73 -22.40 1.79
N PRO A 429 6.40 -21.28 1.47
CA PRO A 429 7.77 -21.05 1.92
C PRO A 429 7.82 -20.75 3.43
N VAL A 430 8.82 -21.30 4.09
CA VAL A 430 9.14 -21.01 5.49
C VAL A 430 10.37 -20.13 5.53
N ILE A 431 10.21 -18.90 6.02
CA ILE A 431 11.32 -17.93 6.07
C ILE A 431 12.41 -18.40 7.04
N PRO A 432 13.67 -17.97 6.84
CA PRO A 432 14.80 -18.35 7.69
C PRO A 432 14.55 -18.06 9.18
N PRO A 433 15.10 -18.89 10.11
CA PRO A 433 14.89 -18.73 11.55
C PRO A 433 15.31 -17.38 12.12
N ASP A 434 16.41 -16.80 11.62
CA ASP A 434 16.92 -15.52 12.11
C ASP A 434 16.01 -14.33 11.74
N LEU A 435 15.13 -14.48 10.76
CA LEU A 435 14.11 -13.48 10.42
C LEU A 435 12.84 -13.62 11.29
N ARG A 436 12.72 -14.72 12.07
CA ARG A 436 11.65 -14.99 13.04
C ARG A 436 12.22 -15.57 14.34
N PRO A 437 13.11 -14.82 15.02
CA PRO A 437 13.94 -15.36 16.09
C PRO A 437 13.13 -15.84 17.30
N LEU A 438 13.74 -16.76 18.02
CA LEU A 438 13.32 -17.22 19.34
C LEU A 438 14.45 -16.86 20.31
N VAL A 439 14.23 -15.87 21.17
CA VAL A 439 15.26 -15.31 22.07
C VAL A 439 14.98 -15.72 23.50
N ALA A 440 15.98 -16.31 24.17
CA ALA A 440 15.89 -16.61 25.58
C ALA A 440 15.94 -15.30 26.41
N LEU A 441 15.00 -15.14 27.32
CA LEU A 441 14.97 -14.07 28.33
C LEU A 441 15.44 -14.61 29.68
N GLU A 442 15.81 -13.71 30.57
CA GLU A 442 16.12 -14.04 31.96
C GLU A 442 14.93 -14.75 32.63
N GLY A 443 15.21 -15.77 33.44
CA GLY A 443 14.20 -16.61 34.10
C GLY A 443 13.64 -17.76 33.25
N GLY A 444 14.36 -18.21 32.20
CA GLY A 444 14.00 -19.40 31.40
C GLY A 444 12.82 -19.20 30.45
N ARG A 445 12.35 -17.98 30.27
CA ARG A 445 11.29 -17.63 29.34
C ARG A 445 11.86 -17.33 27.94
N PHE A 446 11.07 -17.54 26.91
CA PHE A 446 11.44 -17.23 25.53
C PHE A 446 10.52 -16.17 24.94
N ALA A 447 11.12 -15.19 24.29
CA ALA A 447 10.41 -14.30 23.40
C ALA A 447 10.45 -14.87 21.98
N ALA A 448 9.28 -15.13 21.42
CA ALA A 448 9.14 -15.68 20.09
C ALA A 448 8.52 -14.62 19.14
N SER A 449 8.97 -14.61 17.89
CA SER A 449 8.26 -13.87 16.85
C SER A 449 6.87 -14.47 16.63
N ASP A 450 5.87 -13.63 16.42
CA ASP A 450 4.48 -14.03 16.15
C ASP A 450 4.36 -14.96 14.94
N LEU A 451 5.26 -14.84 13.97
CA LEU A 451 5.31 -15.70 12.78
C LEU A 451 5.51 -17.18 13.14
N ASN A 452 6.24 -17.49 14.20
CA ASN A 452 6.42 -18.87 14.65
C ASN A 452 5.09 -19.49 15.08
N ASP A 453 4.24 -18.76 15.76
CA ASP A 453 2.92 -19.21 16.20
C ASP A 453 1.97 -19.42 15.01
N LEU A 454 2.02 -18.52 14.03
CA LEU A 454 1.23 -18.64 12.79
C LEU A 454 1.68 -19.86 11.97
N TYR A 455 2.99 -20.11 11.81
CA TYR A 455 3.49 -21.33 11.15
C TYR A 455 3.12 -22.60 11.92
N ARG A 456 3.21 -22.61 13.25
CA ARG A 456 2.77 -23.74 14.08
C ARG A 456 1.31 -24.09 13.83
N ARG A 457 0.43 -23.07 13.76
CA ARG A 457 -1.01 -23.27 13.48
C ARG A 457 -1.21 -23.93 12.12
N ILE A 458 -0.50 -23.47 11.09
CA ILE A 458 -0.58 -24.05 9.74
C ILE A 458 -0.12 -25.52 9.75
N ILE A 459 1.03 -25.82 10.33
CA ILE A 459 1.55 -27.21 10.37
C ILE A 459 0.59 -28.11 11.13
N ASN A 460 0.06 -27.68 12.28
CA ASN A 460 -0.92 -28.44 13.05
C ASN A 460 -2.20 -28.72 12.25
N ARG A 461 -2.76 -27.72 11.57
CA ARG A 461 -3.95 -27.88 10.72
C ARG A 461 -3.66 -28.78 9.52
N ASN A 462 -2.52 -28.61 8.88
CA ASN A 462 -2.10 -29.43 7.75
C ASN A 462 -1.92 -30.90 8.13
N ASN A 463 -1.27 -31.19 9.24
CA ASN A 463 -1.08 -32.54 9.75
C ASN A 463 -2.41 -33.17 10.18
N ARG A 464 -3.28 -32.40 10.86
CA ARG A 464 -4.61 -32.85 11.25
C ARG A 464 -5.47 -33.18 10.03
N LEU A 465 -5.45 -32.32 8.98
CA LEU A 465 -6.16 -32.58 7.75
C LEU A 465 -5.69 -33.87 7.08
N ARG A 466 -4.36 -34.09 6.94
CA ARG A 466 -3.80 -35.33 6.40
C ARG A 466 -4.29 -36.56 7.18
N HIS A 467 -4.33 -36.45 8.49
CA HIS A 467 -4.79 -37.57 9.37
C HIS A 467 -6.28 -37.85 9.17
N ILE A 468 -7.13 -36.80 9.11
CA ILE A 468 -8.58 -36.96 8.90
C ILE A 468 -8.89 -37.52 7.50
N GLU A 469 -8.13 -37.11 6.47
CA GLU A 469 -8.25 -37.67 5.11
C GLU A 469 -7.85 -39.17 5.09
N GLN A 470 -6.80 -39.57 5.80
CA GLN A 470 -6.39 -40.97 5.93
C GLN A 470 -7.47 -41.84 6.61
N LEU A 471 -8.16 -41.27 7.61
CA LEU A 471 -9.28 -41.91 8.30
C LEU A 471 -10.56 -41.95 7.48
N LYS A 472 -10.59 -41.39 6.28
CA LYS A 472 -11.80 -41.27 5.40
C LYS A 472 -13.01 -40.72 6.16
N ALA A 473 -12.81 -39.65 6.95
CA ALA A 473 -13.85 -38.98 7.72
C ALA A 473 -14.94 -38.36 6.79
N PRO A 474 -16.13 -38.05 7.32
CA PRO A 474 -17.20 -37.43 6.55
C PRO A 474 -16.74 -36.12 5.85
N THR A 475 -17.23 -35.89 4.63
CA THR A 475 -16.85 -34.73 3.78
C THR A 475 -17.02 -33.38 4.47
N VAL A 476 -18.04 -33.25 5.32
CA VAL A 476 -18.31 -32.03 6.10
C VAL A 476 -17.14 -31.70 7.05
N MET A 477 -16.58 -32.72 7.72
CA MET A 477 -15.44 -32.56 8.63
C MET A 477 -14.19 -32.21 7.83
N ILE A 478 -13.96 -32.89 6.71
CA ILE A 478 -12.83 -32.62 5.82
C ILE A 478 -12.91 -31.19 5.28
N ASN A 479 -14.06 -30.74 4.79
CA ASN A 479 -14.25 -29.39 4.27
C ASN A 479 -14.07 -28.33 5.36
N ASN A 480 -14.48 -28.59 6.58
CA ASN A 480 -14.25 -27.68 7.70
C ASN A 480 -12.75 -27.54 8.02
N GLU A 481 -11.99 -28.63 8.07
CA GLU A 481 -10.53 -28.55 8.30
C GLU A 481 -9.79 -27.89 7.12
N LYS A 482 -10.24 -28.11 5.88
CA LYS A 482 -9.73 -27.40 4.70
C LYS A 482 -9.96 -25.90 4.82
N ARG A 483 -11.15 -25.47 5.27
CA ARG A 483 -11.47 -24.08 5.54
C ARG A 483 -10.56 -23.49 6.63
N LEU A 484 -10.37 -24.23 7.73
CA LEU A 484 -9.49 -23.80 8.83
C LEU A 484 -8.02 -23.71 8.42
N LEU A 485 -7.57 -24.55 7.47
CA LEU A 485 -6.23 -24.44 6.88
C LEU A 485 -6.10 -23.18 6.02
N GLN A 486 -7.10 -22.87 5.18
CA GLN A 486 -7.17 -21.64 4.41
C GLN A 486 -7.10 -20.42 5.33
N GLU A 487 -7.88 -20.39 6.40
CA GLU A 487 -7.88 -19.30 7.39
C GLU A 487 -6.52 -19.15 8.09
N ALA A 488 -5.84 -20.27 8.40
CA ALA A 488 -4.51 -20.23 9.02
C ALA A 488 -3.44 -19.65 8.09
N VAL A 489 -3.51 -19.96 6.78
CA VAL A 489 -2.60 -19.37 5.78
C VAL A 489 -2.92 -17.89 5.55
N ASP A 490 -4.20 -17.54 5.51
CA ASP A 490 -4.63 -16.15 5.42
C ASP A 490 -4.07 -15.31 6.57
N ALA A 491 -4.14 -15.83 7.80
CA ALA A 491 -3.60 -15.18 8.99
C ALA A 491 -2.07 -15.01 8.92
N LEU A 492 -1.33 -15.97 8.37
CA LEU A 492 0.12 -15.84 8.19
C LEU A 492 0.46 -14.70 7.22
N ILE A 493 -0.29 -14.59 6.12
CA ILE A 493 0.00 -13.62 5.06
C ILE A 493 -0.53 -12.23 5.42
N ASP A 494 -1.78 -12.10 5.84
CA ASP A 494 -2.43 -10.82 6.14
C ASP A 494 -3.50 -10.96 7.25
N ASN A 495 -3.08 -10.96 8.50
CA ASN A 495 -3.96 -11.16 9.66
C ASN A 495 -4.90 -9.97 9.89
N ASP A 496 -4.42 -8.74 9.71
CA ASP A 496 -5.21 -7.52 9.96
C ASP A 496 -6.43 -7.39 9.05
N SER A 497 -6.37 -7.94 7.83
CA SER A 497 -7.48 -7.88 6.87
C SER A 497 -8.56 -8.94 7.11
N MET A 498 -8.39 -9.80 8.11
CA MET A 498 -9.38 -10.84 8.45
C MET A 498 -10.52 -10.25 9.28
N ALA A 499 -11.76 -10.72 9.05
CA ALA A 499 -12.93 -10.34 9.83
C ALA A 499 -12.76 -10.64 11.34
N ARG A 500 -12.04 -11.72 11.66
CA ARG A 500 -11.63 -12.09 13.02
C ARG A 500 -10.13 -12.38 13.04
N PRO A 501 -9.31 -11.39 13.35
CA PRO A 501 -7.87 -11.58 13.41
C PRO A 501 -7.48 -12.63 14.46
N VAL A 502 -6.45 -13.39 14.13
CA VAL A 502 -5.88 -14.37 15.07
C VAL A 502 -5.12 -13.62 16.17
N THR A 503 -5.44 -13.93 17.41
CA THR A 503 -4.84 -13.30 18.60
C THR A 503 -3.93 -14.27 19.35
N GLY A 504 -2.95 -13.71 20.05
CA GLY A 504 -2.10 -14.40 21.02
C GLY A 504 -2.55 -14.17 22.46
N ALA A 505 -1.65 -14.34 23.41
CA ALA A 505 -1.90 -14.08 24.81
C ALA A 505 -2.33 -12.62 25.05
N GLY A 506 -3.33 -12.40 25.91
CA GLY A 506 -3.86 -11.06 26.21
C GLY A 506 -4.63 -10.42 25.06
N ASN A 507 -5.25 -11.20 24.17
CA ASN A 507 -6.01 -10.73 23.00
C ASN A 507 -5.24 -9.84 22.02
N ARG A 508 -3.89 -9.82 22.10
CA ARG A 508 -3.06 -9.08 21.15
C ARG A 508 -3.11 -9.75 19.78
N VAL A 509 -3.42 -8.98 18.74
CA VAL A 509 -3.39 -9.45 17.34
C VAL A 509 -1.96 -9.86 16.97
N LEU A 510 -1.81 -11.05 16.37
CA LEU A 510 -0.51 -11.55 15.92
C LEU A 510 -0.08 -10.84 14.64
N LYS A 511 1.20 -10.43 14.60
CA LYS A 511 1.80 -9.72 13.47
C LYS A 511 2.07 -10.68 12.31
N SER A 512 1.41 -10.47 11.17
CA SER A 512 1.55 -11.27 9.96
C SER A 512 2.74 -10.84 9.08
N LEU A 513 3.00 -11.57 8.00
CA LEU A 513 4.02 -11.19 7.00
C LEU A 513 3.72 -9.83 6.37
N SER A 514 2.46 -9.55 6.03
CA SER A 514 2.05 -8.24 5.50
C SER A 514 2.31 -7.12 6.49
N ASP A 515 2.00 -7.33 7.77
CA ASP A 515 2.17 -6.32 8.83
C ASP A 515 3.66 -6.07 9.13
N THR A 516 4.51 -7.07 8.85
CA THR A 516 5.97 -6.89 8.91
C THR A 516 6.47 -5.92 7.83
N LEU A 517 5.77 -5.81 6.70
CA LEU A 517 6.14 -4.91 5.60
C LEU A 517 5.42 -3.56 5.65
N LYS A 518 4.16 -3.54 6.09
CA LYS A 518 3.25 -2.38 6.09
C LYS A 518 3.46 -1.46 7.30
N GLY A 519 2.94 -0.23 7.18
CA GLY A 519 2.78 0.73 8.26
C GLY A 519 4.07 1.36 8.74
N LYS A 520 3.99 2.13 9.84
CA LYS A 520 5.10 2.92 10.42
C LYS A 520 6.23 2.02 10.94
N GLN A 521 5.88 0.86 11.49
CA GLN A 521 6.81 -0.13 12.04
C GLN A 521 7.13 -1.27 11.06
N GLY A 522 6.72 -1.13 9.79
CA GLY A 522 7.02 -2.09 8.75
C GLY A 522 8.44 -1.94 8.20
N ARG A 523 8.89 -2.98 7.50
CA ARG A 523 10.25 -3.08 6.95
C ARG A 523 10.59 -1.90 6.05
N PHE A 524 9.66 -1.47 5.20
CA PHE A 524 9.90 -0.35 4.29
C PHE A 524 10.16 0.96 5.03
N ARG A 525 9.29 1.35 5.96
CA ARG A 525 9.39 2.65 6.64
C ARG A 525 10.39 2.68 7.79
N GLN A 526 10.59 1.58 8.50
CA GLN A 526 11.45 1.52 9.69
C GLN A 526 12.89 1.11 9.41
N ASN A 527 13.12 0.24 8.40
CA ASN A 527 14.43 -0.35 8.18
C ASN A 527 15.05 -0.06 6.80
N LEU A 528 14.24 0.29 5.77
CA LEU A 528 14.75 0.55 4.42
C LEU A 528 14.79 2.03 4.08
N LEU A 529 13.72 2.78 4.30
CA LEU A 529 13.70 4.23 4.09
C LEU A 529 14.50 5.00 5.14
N GLY A 530 14.71 4.42 6.30
CA GLY A 530 15.55 4.97 7.36
C GLY A 530 16.09 3.87 8.25
N LYS A 531 17.36 3.95 8.62
CA LYS A 531 18.03 2.99 9.49
C LYS A 531 18.62 3.70 10.70
N ARG A 532 18.79 2.98 11.81
CA ARG A 532 19.66 3.41 12.89
C ARG A 532 21.10 3.25 12.40
N VAL A 533 21.90 4.30 12.57
CA VAL A 533 23.28 4.32 12.06
C VAL A 533 24.27 4.49 13.19
N ASP A 534 25.44 3.87 13.06
CA ASP A 534 26.59 4.07 13.95
C ASP A 534 27.21 5.47 13.74
N TYR A 535 28.11 5.87 14.59
CA TYR A 535 28.77 7.17 14.58
C TYR A 535 27.78 8.33 14.67
N SER A 536 26.76 8.17 15.47
CA SER A 536 25.73 9.15 15.76
C SER A 536 25.52 9.29 17.26
N GLY A 537 25.22 10.50 17.68
CA GLY A 537 24.91 10.82 19.07
C GLY A 537 23.76 11.82 19.14
N ARG A 538 23.25 12.06 20.33
CA ARG A 538 22.16 13.00 20.56
C ARG A 538 22.38 13.75 21.86
N SER A 539 22.15 15.06 21.84
CA SER A 539 22.17 15.88 23.06
C SER A 539 21.24 17.08 22.92
N VAL A 540 21.00 17.74 24.05
CA VAL A 540 20.26 19.01 24.11
C VAL A 540 21.06 20.10 23.40
N ILE A 541 20.36 21.03 22.74
CA ILE A 541 20.98 22.18 22.08
C ILE A 541 20.91 23.43 22.95
N VAL A 542 21.93 24.25 22.85
CA VAL A 542 22.02 25.59 23.44
C VAL A 542 22.50 26.59 22.42
N VAL A 543 22.25 27.87 22.65
CA VAL A 543 22.74 28.93 21.76
C VAL A 543 24.27 29.03 21.77
N GLY A 544 24.86 29.15 20.58
CA GLY A 544 26.30 29.42 20.40
C GLY A 544 26.52 30.79 19.78
N PRO A 545 26.53 31.89 20.57
CA PRO A 545 26.63 33.24 20.04
C PRO A 545 28.00 33.55 19.38
N THR A 546 29.05 32.88 19.84
CA THR A 546 30.43 33.09 19.34
C THR A 546 30.75 32.28 18.08
N LEU A 547 29.96 31.24 17.76
CA LEU A 547 30.18 30.39 16.60
C LEU A 547 29.99 31.17 15.27
N LYS A 548 30.77 30.82 14.27
CA LYS A 548 30.53 31.25 12.88
C LYS A 548 29.44 30.43 12.24
N LEU A 549 28.84 30.91 11.14
CA LEU A 549 27.69 30.26 10.50
C LEU A 549 27.96 28.79 10.08
N HIS A 550 29.17 28.47 9.72
CA HIS A 550 29.64 27.13 9.35
C HIS A 550 30.02 26.24 10.53
N GLN A 551 30.00 26.75 11.75
CA GLN A 551 30.49 26.09 12.96
C GLN A 551 29.35 25.60 13.84
N CYS A 552 29.54 24.45 14.51
CA CYS A 552 28.73 23.98 15.62
C CYS A 552 29.63 23.58 16.81
N GLY A 553 29.15 23.76 18.04
CA GLY A 553 29.86 23.32 19.22
C GLY A 553 29.44 21.90 19.59
N ILE A 554 30.38 20.98 19.70
CA ILE A 554 30.16 19.60 20.13
C ILE A 554 30.85 19.35 21.46
N PRO A 555 30.14 18.74 22.46
CA PRO A 555 30.78 18.33 23.71
C PRO A 555 32.00 17.44 23.47
N LYS A 556 33.10 17.72 24.18
CA LYS A 556 34.35 16.97 24.05
C LYS A 556 34.17 15.47 24.26
N GLU A 557 33.38 15.08 25.28
CA GLU A 557 33.12 13.66 25.60
C GLU A 557 32.38 12.98 24.45
N MET A 558 31.38 13.65 23.86
CA MET A 558 30.63 13.14 22.71
C MET A 558 31.54 13.02 21.49
N ALA A 559 32.36 14.03 21.20
CA ALA A 559 33.30 14.00 20.09
C ALA A 559 34.31 12.86 20.25
N LEU A 560 34.82 12.60 21.44
CA LEU A 560 35.75 11.51 21.73
C LEU A 560 35.17 10.15 21.31
N GLU A 561 33.91 9.90 21.65
CA GLU A 561 33.26 8.61 21.31
C GLU A 561 32.91 8.53 19.82
N LEU A 562 32.41 9.61 19.22
CA LEU A 562 32.05 9.64 17.79
C LEU A 562 33.26 9.49 16.87
N PHE A 563 34.38 10.13 17.21
CA PHE A 563 35.61 10.11 16.41
C PHE A 563 36.62 9.01 16.82
N LYS A 564 36.23 8.12 17.73
CA LYS A 564 37.10 7.05 18.26
C LYS A 564 37.90 6.26 17.20
N PRO A 565 37.33 5.81 16.08
CA PRO A 565 38.12 5.10 15.06
C PRO A 565 39.16 5.97 14.38
N PHE A 566 38.86 7.26 14.18
CA PHE A 566 39.76 8.20 13.53
C PHE A 566 40.94 8.54 14.45
N ILE A 567 40.69 8.71 15.76
CA ILE A 567 41.71 8.91 16.78
C ILE A 567 42.64 7.69 16.86
N ILE A 568 42.05 6.47 16.88
CA ILE A 568 42.84 5.22 16.90
C ILE A 568 43.72 5.13 15.64
N ARG A 569 43.18 5.50 14.46
CA ARG A 569 43.94 5.52 13.20
C ARG A 569 45.15 6.49 13.30
N GLU A 570 44.95 7.69 13.81
CA GLU A 570 45.99 8.69 13.95
C GLU A 570 47.03 8.27 14.98
N LEU A 571 46.65 7.68 16.13
CA LEU A 571 47.56 7.12 17.12
C LEU A 571 48.45 6.01 16.54
N ILE A 572 47.87 5.13 15.71
CA ILE A 572 48.65 4.10 15.01
C ILE A 572 49.59 4.70 14.00
N ALA A 573 49.15 5.71 13.24
CA ALA A 573 49.95 6.35 12.18
C ALA A 573 51.10 7.20 12.74
N GLN A 574 50.89 7.97 13.83
CA GLN A 574 51.85 8.90 14.38
C GLN A 574 52.82 8.25 15.37
N GLU A 575 52.32 7.32 16.19
CA GLU A 575 53.14 6.73 17.27
C GLU A 575 53.54 5.27 17.01
N GLY A 576 53.13 4.67 15.87
CA GLY A 576 53.38 3.25 15.60
C GLY A 576 52.72 2.32 16.62
N ALA A 577 51.70 2.81 17.34
CA ALA A 577 51.03 2.08 18.40
C ALA A 577 50.28 0.86 17.85
N THR A 578 50.30 -0.24 18.56
CA THR A 578 49.40 -1.37 18.22
C THR A 578 47.96 -1.01 18.54
N LEU A 579 46.99 -1.63 17.83
CA LEU A 579 45.55 -1.40 18.04
C LEU A 579 45.16 -1.56 19.52
N LYS A 580 45.76 -2.53 20.24
CA LYS A 580 45.51 -2.77 21.65
C LYS A 580 46.10 -1.64 22.54
N SER A 581 47.24 -1.11 22.19
CA SER A 581 47.88 0.02 22.90
C SER A 581 47.07 1.31 22.66
N ALA A 582 46.68 1.60 21.42
CA ALA A 582 45.91 2.78 21.07
C ALA A 582 44.55 2.81 21.80
N ARG A 583 43.86 1.69 21.91
CA ARG A 583 42.63 1.57 22.71
C ARG A 583 42.84 1.87 24.19
N ARG A 584 43.91 1.36 24.79
CA ARG A 584 44.26 1.64 26.20
C ARG A 584 44.62 3.10 26.44
N ILE A 585 45.32 3.76 25.50
CA ILE A 585 45.63 5.19 25.57
C ILE A 585 44.35 6.00 25.57
N LEU A 586 43.42 5.65 24.66
CA LEU A 586 42.12 6.29 24.55
C LEU A 586 41.26 6.11 25.80
N GLU A 587 41.20 4.90 26.36
CA GLU A 587 40.43 4.59 27.60
C GLU A 587 41.00 5.30 28.84
N ARG A 588 42.33 5.58 28.87
CA ARG A 588 43.00 6.34 29.95
C ARG A 588 42.77 7.86 29.87
N GLY A 589 42.30 8.37 28.73
CA GLY A 589 42.09 9.81 28.54
C GLY A 589 43.38 10.62 28.48
N ASP A 590 44.46 10.07 27.91
CA ASP A 590 45.76 10.72 27.80
C ASP A 590 45.64 12.11 27.11
N VAL A 591 46.46 13.08 27.51
CA VAL A 591 46.47 14.46 26.95
C VAL A 591 46.62 14.44 25.43
N ARG A 592 47.43 13.50 24.90
CA ARG A 592 47.64 13.32 23.46
C ARG A 592 46.36 13.04 22.69
N VAL A 593 45.38 12.36 23.28
CA VAL A 593 44.13 12.06 22.67
C VAL A 593 43.36 13.35 22.33
N TRP A 594 43.40 14.33 23.21
CA TRP A 594 42.69 15.59 23.02
C TRP A 594 43.30 16.44 21.89
N SER A 595 44.62 16.46 21.76
CA SER A 595 45.28 17.20 20.66
C SER A 595 45.03 16.52 19.29
N ILE A 596 45.01 15.18 19.27
CA ILE A 596 44.64 14.44 18.07
C ILE A 596 43.16 14.65 17.72
N LEU A 597 42.27 14.62 18.73
CA LEU A 597 40.86 14.88 18.53
C LEU A 597 40.65 16.27 17.92
N GLU A 598 41.28 17.31 18.43
CA GLU A 598 41.20 18.65 17.87
C GLU A 598 41.68 18.72 16.41
N LYS A 599 42.74 18.01 16.07
CA LYS A 599 43.25 17.93 14.70
C LYS A 599 42.25 17.26 13.78
N VAL A 600 41.70 16.11 14.19
CA VAL A 600 40.76 15.32 13.41
C VAL A 600 39.47 16.10 13.19
N THR A 601 38.95 16.77 14.22
CA THR A 601 37.69 17.51 14.13
C THR A 601 37.75 18.73 13.22
N LYS A 602 38.88 19.41 13.10
CA LYS A 602 39.09 20.58 12.21
C LYS A 602 38.88 20.24 10.73
N GLU A 603 39.22 19.03 10.32
CA GLU A 603 39.15 18.61 8.92
C GLU A 603 37.86 17.84 8.58
N HIS A 604 37.09 17.39 9.57
CA HIS A 604 35.98 16.47 9.42
C HIS A 604 34.64 17.13 9.69
N PRO A 605 33.77 17.32 8.68
CA PRO A 605 32.45 17.89 8.87
C PRO A 605 31.54 16.94 9.62
N VAL A 606 30.62 17.47 10.38
CA VAL A 606 29.56 16.73 11.05
C VAL A 606 28.20 17.20 10.55
N MET A 607 27.21 16.33 10.59
CA MET A 607 25.84 16.67 10.22
C MET A 607 24.99 16.76 11.49
N LEU A 608 24.21 17.85 11.61
CA LEU A 608 23.21 18.01 12.65
C LEU A 608 21.81 17.78 12.07
N ASN A 609 20.98 17.09 12.82
CA ASN A 609 19.59 16.83 12.47
C ASN A 609 18.66 17.09 13.65
N ARG A 610 17.54 17.77 13.41
CA ARG A 610 16.44 17.87 14.36
C ARG A 610 15.22 17.11 13.84
N ALA A 611 14.65 16.28 14.69
CA ALA A 611 13.36 15.63 14.42
C ALA A 611 12.19 16.53 14.86
N PRO A 612 11.09 16.65 14.07
CA PRO A 612 10.86 16.01 12.80
C PRO A 612 11.58 16.69 11.63
N THR A 613 12.18 15.93 10.73
CA THR A 613 12.81 16.46 9.52
C THR A 613 11.75 16.75 8.46
N LEU A 614 11.29 17.98 8.38
CA LEU A 614 10.18 18.37 7.49
C LEU A 614 10.63 18.64 6.05
N HIS A 615 11.87 19.09 5.89
CA HIS A 615 12.47 19.43 4.60
C HIS A 615 13.98 19.19 4.63
N ARG A 616 14.65 19.26 3.48
CA ARG A 616 16.08 18.94 3.36
C ARG A 616 16.98 19.75 4.27
N LEU A 617 16.61 20.99 4.64
CA LEU A 617 17.41 21.85 5.54
C LEU A 617 17.30 21.43 7.01
N GLY A 618 16.47 20.45 7.34
CA GLY A 618 16.46 19.80 8.66
C GLY A 618 17.69 18.94 8.92
N ILE A 619 18.56 18.75 7.91
CA ILE A 619 19.89 18.14 8.03
C ILE A 619 20.89 19.08 7.36
N GLN A 620 21.84 19.60 8.12
CA GLN A 620 22.89 20.48 7.59
C GLN A 620 24.25 20.07 8.15
N ALA A 621 25.30 20.34 7.39
CA ALA A 621 26.67 20.07 7.77
C ALA A 621 27.32 21.30 8.43
N PHE A 622 28.19 21.03 9.39
CA PHE A 622 28.94 22.02 10.14
C PHE A 622 30.37 21.55 10.37
N GLU A 623 31.24 22.48 10.59
CA GLU A 623 32.59 22.21 11.14
C GLU A 623 32.48 22.18 12.67
N PRO A 624 32.86 21.08 13.32
CA PRO A 624 32.75 20.95 14.76
C PRO A 624 33.82 21.78 15.49
N VAL A 625 33.40 22.45 16.53
CA VAL A 625 34.30 23.10 17.51
C VAL A 625 34.05 22.39 18.86
N LEU A 626 35.13 21.98 19.49
CA LEU A 626 35.04 21.31 20.79
C LEU A 626 34.67 22.31 21.88
N VAL A 627 33.64 21.99 22.65
CA VAL A 627 33.11 22.81 23.73
C VAL A 627 33.05 22.01 25.02
N GLU A 628 33.22 22.72 26.15
CA GLU A 628 32.98 22.16 27.46
C GLU A 628 31.48 22.01 27.74
N GLY A 629 31.13 21.09 28.61
CA GLY A 629 29.75 20.79 28.96
C GLY A 629 29.20 19.56 28.24
N LYS A 630 27.86 19.38 28.27
CA LYS A 630 27.15 18.19 27.73
C LYS A 630 26.17 18.54 26.61
N SER A 631 26.00 19.83 26.30
CA SER A 631 25.05 20.33 25.32
C SER A 631 25.75 20.74 24.01
N ILE A 632 25.05 20.55 22.90
CA ILE A 632 25.49 20.97 21.58
C ILE A 632 25.23 22.46 21.43
N GLN A 633 26.22 23.23 21.00
CA GLN A 633 26.04 24.64 20.68
C GLN A 633 25.63 24.80 19.22
N LEU A 634 24.53 25.47 18.98
CA LEU A 634 23.98 25.73 17.65
C LEU A 634 24.03 27.21 17.31
N HIS A 635 24.40 27.50 16.06
CA HIS A 635 24.39 28.86 15.55
C HIS A 635 22.97 29.40 15.47
N PRO A 636 22.62 30.53 16.07
CA PRO A 636 21.24 31.02 16.18
C PRO A 636 20.55 31.27 14.85
N LEU A 637 21.25 31.68 13.79
CA LEU A 637 20.64 31.91 12.48
C LEU A 637 20.16 30.64 11.78
N THR A 638 20.59 29.46 12.24
CA THR A 638 20.17 28.17 11.68
C THR A 638 18.90 27.62 12.31
N CYS A 639 18.46 28.18 13.43
CA CYS A 639 17.26 27.75 14.15
C CYS A 639 16.00 27.73 13.28
N THR A 640 15.84 28.72 12.38
CA THR A 640 14.71 28.79 11.47
C THR A 640 14.67 27.61 10.50
N ALA A 641 15.83 27.20 9.96
CA ALA A 641 15.94 26.08 9.05
C ALA A 641 15.64 24.74 9.74
N PHE A 642 16.07 24.54 10.98
CA PHE A 642 15.78 23.37 11.79
C PHE A 642 14.43 23.43 12.48
N ASN A 643 13.73 24.56 12.46
CA ASN A 643 12.57 24.86 13.30
C ASN A 643 12.85 24.51 14.78
N ALA A 644 14.05 24.92 15.25
CA ALA A 644 14.56 24.62 16.58
C ALA A 644 14.49 25.86 17.48
N ASP A 645 14.20 25.60 18.76
CA ASP A 645 14.30 26.56 19.85
C ASP A 645 15.15 25.97 20.99
N PHE A 646 15.52 26.79 21.96
CA PHE A 646 16.41 26.38 23.04
C PHE A 646 15.64 26.11 24.35
N ASP A 647 14.42 25.63 24.27
CA ASP A 647 13.55 25.30 25.42
C ASP A 647 13.74 23.87 25.96
N GLY A 648 14.73 23.14 25.44
CA GLY A 648 15.02 21.75 25.79
C GLY A 648 15.07 20.82 24.57
N ASP A 649 15.01 21.39 23.36
CA ASP A 649 15.15 20.65 22.13
C ASP A 649 16.47 19.87 22.08
N GLN A 650 16.41 18.70 21.45
CA GLN A 650 17.56 17.84 21.19
C GLN A 650 17.84 17.74 19.70
N MET A 651 19.11 17.63 19.36
CA MET A 651 19.55 17.35 17.99
C MET A 651 20.46 16.12 17.95
N ALA A 652 20.37 15.41 16.82
CA ALA A 652 21.27 14.31 16.51
C ALA A 652 22.51 14.83 15.77
N VAL A 653 23.66 14.24 16.09
CA VAL A 653 24.95 14.47 15.40
C VAL A 653 25.31 13.21 14.64
N HIS A 654 25.74 13.34 13.40
CA HIS A 654 26.19 12.26 12.56
C HIS A 654 27.56 12.58 11.96
N VAL A 655 28.47 11.59 11.98
CA VAL A 655 29.82 11.72 11.41
C VAL A 655 29.87 10.96 10.09
N PRO A 656 30.05 11.61 8.92
CA PRO A 656 30.27 10.94 7.66
C PRO A 656 31.60 10.21 7.66
N ILE A 657 31.64 8.94 7.27
CA ILE A 657 32.82 8.10 7.36
C ILE A 657 33.64 8.12 6.07
N SER A 658 32.96 7.91 4.91
CA SER A 658 33.64 7.85 3.62
C SER A 658 34.09 9.24 3.14
N ILE A 659 35.12 9.28 2.31
CA ILE A 659 35.63 10.53 1.71
C ILE A 659 34.56 11.18 0.84
N GLU A 660 33.83 10.39 0.08
CA GLU A 660 32.73 10.85 -0.77
C GLU A 660 31.62 11.53 0.07
N ALA A 661 31.19 10.89 1.18
CA ALA A 661 30.22 11.47 2.07
C ALA A 661 30.70 12.77 2.73
N GLN A 662 32.00 12.86 3.08
CA GLN A 662 32.59 14.11 3.61
C GLN A 662 32.61 15.21 2.55
N LEU A 663 32.95 14.88 1.29
CA LEU A 663 32.89 15.83 0.19
C LEU A 663 31.45 16.32 -0.09
N GLU A 664 30.48 15.42 -0.13
CA GLU A 664 29.07 15.79 -0.24
C GLU A 664 28.64 16.71 0.91
N ALA A 665 29.01 16.38 2.15
CA ALA A 665 28.73 17.22 3.31
C ALA A 665 29.31 18.62 3.15
N LYS A 666 30.56 18.75 2.72
CA LYS A 666 31.26 20.05 2.51
C LYS A 666 30.71 20.82 1.31
N MET A 667 30.43 20.15 0.20
CA MET A 667 30.03 20.83 -1.05
C MET A 667 28.57 21.18 -1.14
N LEU A 668 27.69 20.32 -0.59
CA LEU A 668 26.23 20.44 -0.77
C LEU A 668 25.50 20.76 0.53
N MET A 669 25.95 20.22 1.67
CA MET A 669 25.16 20.25 2.92
C MET A 669 25.63 21.29 3.92
N MET A 670 26.78 21.95 3.71
CA MET A 670 27.25 23.01 4.62
C MET A 670 26.21 24.14 4.73
N THR A 671 26.01 24.64 5.94
CA THR A 671 25.10 25.73 6.25
C THR A 671 25.34 26.95 5.37
N THR A 672 26.59 27.26 5.07
CA THR A 672 27.00 28.36 4.19
C THR A 672 26.47 28.20 2.77
N LYS A 673 26.22 26.97 2.28
CA LYS A 673 25.68 26.70 0.95
C LYS A 673 24.13 26.76 0.91
N ASN A 674 23.48 26.70 2.06
CA ASN A 674 22.03 26.57 2.21
C ASN A 674 21.40 27.82 2.84
N ILE A 675 21.73 28.99 2.33
CA ILE A 675 21.20 30.30 2.80
C ILE A 675 19.77 30.51 2.32
N LEU A 676 19.42 30.03 1.12
CA LEU A 676 18.11 30.22 0.51
C LEU A 676 17.18 29.04 0.76
N SER A 677 15.90 29.34 0.93
CA SER A 677 14.84 28.31 1.03
C SER A 677 14.59 27.68 -0.34
N PRO A 678 14.56 26.33 -0.45
CA PRO A 678 14.25 25.65 -1.71
C PRO A 678 12.83 25.91 -2.22
N SER A 679 11.88 26.21 -1.32
CA SER A 679 10.47 26.41 -1.67
C SER A 679 10.19 27.77 -2.27
N SER A 680 10.85 28.83 -1.79
CA SER A 680 10.53 30.21 -2.14
C SER A 680 11.69 31.00 -2.77
N GLY A 681 12.91 30.46 -2.72
CA GLY A 681 14.11 31.17 -3.15
C GLY A 681 14.49 32.38 -2.29
N LYS A 682 13.80 32.60 -1.15
CA LYS A 682 14.10 33.67 -0.21
C LYS A 682 15.10 33.19 0.85
N PRO A 683 15.87 34.10 1.48
CA PRO A 683 16.75 33.72 2.58
C PRO A 683 15.98 33.07 3.74
N ILE A 684 16.48 31.95 4.23
CA ILE A 684 15.97 31.26 5.41
C ILE A 684 16.76 31.58 6.65
N THR A 685 18.05 31.88 6.51
CA THR A 685 18.95 32.30 7.58
C THR A 685 18.77 33.80 7.87
N VAL A 686 17.61 34.15 8.41
CA VAL A 686 17.25 35.52 8.74
C VAL A 686 17.40 35.75 10.24
N PRO A 687 18.02 36.87 10.67
CA PRO A 687 18.10 37.24 12.07
C PRO A 687 16.72 37.29 12.75
N GLY A 688 16.68 36.83 13.99
CA GLY A 688 15.50 36.82 14.83
C GLY A 688 15.82 37.25 16.26
N GLN A 689 14.78 37.42 17.08
CA GLN A 689 14.89 37.67 18.53
C GLN A 689 15.91 38.78 18.88
N ASP A 690 16.87 38.51 19.74
CA ASP A 690 17.88 39.47 20.25
C ASP A 690 18.70 40.11 19.15
N ILE A 691 19.02 39.40 18.06
CA ILE A 691 19.76 39.96 16.94
C ILE A 691 19.00 41.09 16.26
N VAL A 692 17.66 40.92 16.12
CA VAL A 692 16.79 41.96 15.57
C VAL A 692 16.64 43.11 16.57
N LEU A 693 16.52 42.78 17.85
CA LEU A 693 16.42 43.79 18.92
C LEU A 693 17.66 44.69 18.91
N GLY A 694 18.85 44.11 18.95
CA GLY A 694 20.10 44.87 18.94
C GLY A 694 20.30 45.67 17.64
N SER A 695 19.92 45.08 16.48
CA SER A 695 20.00 45.80 15.19
C SER A 695 19.00 46.95 15.12
N CYS A 696 17.83 46.82 15.70
CA CYS A 696 16.85 47.89 15.82
C CYS A 696 17.30 48.98 16.79
N PHE A 697 17.86 48.54 17.95
CA PHE A 697 18.36 49.48 18.95
C PHE A 697 19.49 50.33 18.42
N ILE A 698 20.52 49.76 17.80
CA ILE A 698 21.66 50.52 17.28
C ILE A 698 21.28 51.51 16.15
N THR A 699 20.24 51.18 15.38
CA THR A 699 19.81 52.03 14.25
C THR A 699 18.74 53.05 14.63
N LYS A 700 18.23 53.01 15.83
CA LYS A 700 17.21 53.94 16.37
C LYS A 700 17.81 55.35 16.55
N GLU A 701 17.01 56.35 16.32
CA GLU A 701 17.35 57.77 16.59
C GLU A 701 16.66 58.29 17.85
N LYS A 702 17.32 59.16 18.56
CA LYS A 702 16.76 59.85 19.74
C LYS A 702 17.18 61.33 19.69
N MET A 703 16.23 62.22 19.93
CA MET A 703 16.45 63.66 19.99
C MET A 703 16.89 64.07 21.39
N GLY A 704 17.66 65.16 21.51
CA GLY A 704 18.10 65.76 22.79
C GLY A 704 19.17 64.99 23.53
N VAL A 705 19.93 64.12 22.82
CA VAL A 705 21.02 63.34 23.39
C VAL A 705 22.37 64.01 23.19
N HIS A 706 23.38 63.66 24.04
CA HIS A 706 24.72 64.22 24.03
C HIS A 706 25.38 64.09 22.68
N GLY A 707 25.96 65.18 22.13
CA GLY A 707 26.65 65.18 20.86
C GLY A 707 25.74 65.34 19.63
N GLU A 708 24.42 65.64 19.79
CA GLU A 708 23.52 65.91 18.67
C GLU A 708 24.00 67.11 17.84
N GLY A 709 23.99 66.97 16.50
CA GLY A 709 24.42 68.03 15.60
C GLY A 709 25.90 68.07 15.30
N SER A 710 26.73 67.20 15.90
CA SER A 710 28.18 67.11 15.66
C SER A 710 28.48 66.75 14.20
N ILE A 711 29.60 67.30 13.70
CA ILE A 711 30.08 67.08 12.31
C ILE A 711 31.42 66.35 12.38
N PHE A 712 31.56 65.27 11.64
CA PHE A 712 32.75 64.41 11.61
C PHE A 712 33.29 64.31 10.18
N SER A 713 34.63 64.21 10.07
CA SER A 713 35.32 64.09 8.79
C SER A 713 35.31 62.66 8.24
N SER A 714 35.24 61.64 9.11
CA SER A 714 35.29 60.26 8.74
C SER A 714 34.53 59.33 9.66
N VAL A 715 34.23 58.12 9.23
CA VAL A 715 33.64 57.05 10.01
C VAL A 715 34.49 56.66 11.24
N ALA A 716 35.79 56.63 11.04
CA ALA A 716 36.74 56.32 12.12
C ALA A 716 36.68 57.34 13.28
N GLU A 717 36.52 58.63 12.94
CA GLU A 717 36.38 59.70 13.94
C GLU A 717 35.08 59.56 14.73
N VAL A 718 33.97 59.17 14.09
CA VAL A 718 32.68 58.90 14.78
C VAL A 718 32.82 57.72 15.76
N ILE A 719 33.48 56.67 15.35
CA ILE A 719 33.72 55.51 16.22
C ILE A 719 34.60 55.84 17.41
N SER A 720 35.64 56.68 17.21
CA SER A 720 36.58 57.13 18.26
C SER A 720 35.82 58.03 19.23
N ALA A 721 35.03 59.02 18.76
CA ALA A 721 34.25 59.90 19.64
C ALA A 721 33.19 59.11 20.44
N TYR A 722 32.57 58.11 19.88
CA TYR A 722 31.68 57.23 20.58
C TYR A 722 32.39 56.40 21.66
N GLN A 723 33.57 55.89 21.40
CA GLN A 723 34.39 55.16 22.38
C GLN A 723 34.84 56.06 23.55
N GLN A 724 35.09 57.32 23.25
CA GLN A 724 35.44 58.30 24.26
C GLN A 724 34.22 58.88 25.01
N LYS A 725 32.98 58.42 24.61
CA LYS A 725 31.71 58.89 25.16
C LYS A 725 31.40 60.38 24.93
N GLU A 726 32.03 60.99 23.92
CA GLU A 726 31.73 62.36 23.50
C GLU A 726 30.40 62.49 22.74
N VAL A 727 29.90 61.39 22.17
CA VAL A 727 28.64 61.34 21.46
C VAL A 727 27.82 60.09 21.90
N ASP A 728 26.50 60.24 21.97
CA ASP A 728 25.58 59.15 22.24
C ASP A 728 25.36 58.28 20.99
N LEU A 729 25.08 57.02 21.17
CA LEU A 729 24.79 56.06 20.10
C LEU A 729 23.67 56.53 19.18
N HIS A 730 22.64 57.14 19.74
CA HIS A 730 21.40 57.56 19.03
C HIS A 730 21.47 59.05 18.55
N ALA A 731 22.59 59.75 18.78
CA ALA A 731 22.73 61.14 18.41
C ALA A 731 22.68 61.33 16.90
N ARG A 732 21.97 62.35 16.47
CA ARG A 732 21.96 62.78 15.07
C ARG A 732 23.24 63.55 14.75
N ILE A 733 23.95 63.03 13.76
CA ILE A 733 25.25 63.59 13.36
C ILE A 733 25.35 63.80 11.87
N LYS A 734 26.33 64.59 11.45
CA LYS A 734 26.76 64.75 10.01
C LYS A 734 28.17 64.19 9.81
N VAL A 735 28.33 63.44 8.74
CA VAL A 735 29.61 62.79 8.40
C VAL A 735 29.97 63.11 6.95
N ALA A 736 31.18 63.57 6.73
CA ALA A 736 31.67 63.88 5.36
C ALA A 736 31.62 62.62 4.47
N GLY A 737 31.16 62.80 3.21
CA GLY A 737 30.99 61.68 2.29
C GLY A 737 29.74 60.80 2.46
N ILE A 738 29.03 60.97 3.58
CA ILE A 738 27.78 60.18 3.87
C ILE A 738 26.56 61.14 3.90
N THR A 739 26.69 62.31 4.50
CA THR A 739 25.57 63.28 4.68
C THR A 739 25.79 64.54 3.87
N ASN A 740 24.71 65.27 3.54
CA ASN A 740 24.83 66.60 2.93
C ASN A 740 25.23 67.62 4.01
N LEU A 741 26.45 68.08 3.92
CA LEU A 741 27.00 69.01 4.92
C LEU A 741 26.57 70.48 4.74
N LYS A 742 25.87 70.85 3.63
CA LYS A 742 25.47 72.18 3.33
C LYS A 742 24.38 72.77 4.20
N ASP A 743 23.49 71.94 4.78
CA ASP A 743 22.40 72.35 5.65
C ASP A 743 22.76 72.08 7.14
N SER A 744 22.86 73.11 7.87
CA SER A 744 23.18 73.06 9.31
C SER A 744 21.99 72.70 10.21
N LYS A 745 20.78 72.61 9.71
CA LYS A 745 19.56 72.24 10.46
C LYS A 745 19.03 70.92 10.03
N LEU A 746 18.91 69.96 10.98
CA LEU A 746 18.24 68.69 10.82
C LEU A 746 16.76 68.95 10.59
N LYS A 747 16.23 68.57 9.41
CA LYS A 747 14.80 68.65 9.10
C LYS A 747 14.09 67.43 9.61
N ASP A 748 13.01 67.62 10.40
CA ASP A 748 12.28 66.58 11.13
C ASP A 748 11.38 65.66 10.27
N ASN A 749 11.20 65.93 8.96
CA ASN A 749 10.13 65.30 8.17
C ASN A 749 10.62 64.55 6.94
N GLU A 750 11.52 63.58 7.07
CA GLU A 750 11.67 62.59 6.00
C GLU A 750 10.92 61.30 6.34
N GLN A 751 9.73 61.17 5.73
CA GLN A 751 8.89 60.04 5.92
C GLN A 751 9.53 58.74 5.45
N LYS A 752 9.34 57.72 6.28
CA LYS A 752 9.76 56.34 6.14
C LYS A 752 8.99 55.65 4.99
N ASP A 753 9.44 55.72 3.77
CA ASP A 753 8.84 54.94 2.70
C ASP A 753 9.66 53.68 2.37
N LEU A 754 9.16 52.54 2.87
CA LEU A 754 9.76 51.20 2.70
C LEU A 754 9.84 50.77 1.24
N SER A 755 9.04 51.36 0.35
CA SER A 755 9.01 51.08 -1.08
C SER A 755 10.23 51.58 -1.84
N LYS A 756 10.90 52.61 -1.34
CA LYS A 756 12.05 53.25 -1.96
C LYS A 756 13.38 52.48 -1.78
N TRP A 757 13.39 51.43 -1.00
CA TRP A 757 14.63 50.70 -0.71
C TRP A 757 15.24 50.00 -1.94
N LYS A 758 14.43 49.60 -2.87
CA LYS A 758 14.90 49.00 -4.13
C LYS A 758 15.64 49.99 -5.07
N ASN A 759 15.42 51.31 -4.89
CA ASN A 759 15.94 52.36 -5.75
C ASN A 759 16.98 53.24 -5.07
N TYR A 760 17.52 52.86 -3.91
CA TYR A 760 18.49 53.64 -3.19
C TYR A 760 19.86 53.61 -3.88
N LYS A 761 19.99 54.41 -4.95
CA LYS A 761 21.26 54.77 -5.57
C LYS A 761 21.51 56.26 -5.36
N GLY A 762 22.34 56.59 -4.37
CA GLY A 762 23.14 57.75 -4.41
C GLY A 762 22.62 59.10 -3.89
N GLU A 763 21.46 59.17 -3.19
CA GLU A 763 21.11 60.39 -2.47
C GLU A 763 21.78 60.40 -1.10
N THR A 764 22.65 61.37 -0.84
CA THR A 764 23.28 61.58 0.46
C THR A 764 22.23 62.05 1.45
N PRO A 765 21.99 61.39 2.60
CA PRO A 765 21.04 61.82 3.62
C PRO A 765 21.51 63.17 4.26
N ASN A 766 20.54 63.95 4.72
CA ASN A 766 20.87 65.22 5.39
C ASN A 766 21.50 65.03 6.78
N TYR A 767 21.25 63.94 7.43
CA TYR A 767 21.84 63.53 8.70
C TYR A 767 21.81 61.99 8.87
N THR A 768 22.59 61.51 9.80
CA THR A 768 22.60 60.11 10.21
C THR A 768 22.73 60.00 11.72
N THR A 769 22.80 58.77 12.28
CA THR A 769 23.11 58.61 13.71
C THR A 769 24.43 57.83 13.87
N VAL A 770 25.06 57.98 15.04
CA VAL A 770 26.28 57.26 15.41
C VAL A 770 26.09 55.76 15.23
N GLY A 771 24.98 55.20 15.71
CA GLY A 771 24.65 53.80 15.61
C GLY A 771 24.47 53.33 14.15
N ARG A 772 23.86 54.13 13.26
CA ARG A 772 23.73 53.79 11.84
C ARG A 772 25.12 53.80 11.16
N VAL A 773 25.99 54.70 11.51
CA VAL A 773 27.38 54.73 10.99
C VAL A 773 28.08 53.43 11.36
N ILE A 774 28.01 53.03 12.64
CA ILE A 774 28.62 51.79 13.13
C ILE A 774 28.01 50.57 12.43
N PHE A 775 26.65 50.53 12.26
CA PHE A 775 25.98 49.45 11.57
C PHE A 775 26.43 49.31 10.10
N ASN A 776 26.50 50.44 9.36
CA ASN A 776 26.92 50.44 7.98
C ASN A 776 28.40 50.13 7.83
N ASP A 777 29.24 50.45 8.79
CA ASP A 777 30.69 50.14 8.76
C ASP A 777 30.95 48.62 8.70
N HIS A 778 30.10 47.82 9.32
CA HIS A 778 30.17 46.38 9.29
C HIS A 778 29.51 45.75 8.03
N LEU A 779 28.86 46.56 7.15
CA LEU A 779 28.35 46.05 5.89
C LEU A 779 29.47 45.89 4.87
N PRO A 780 29.30 44.95 3.90
CA PRO A 780 30.31 44.76 2.84
C PRO A 780 30.51 46.04 2.02
N LYS A 781 31.77 46.39 1.85
CA LYS A 781 32.20 47.52 1.01
C LYS A 781 32.76 47.00 -0.32
N ASN A 782 32.69 47.85 -1.36
CA ASN A 782 33.34 47.60 -2.62
C ASN A 782 34.87 47.91 -2.48
N ASP A 783 35.64 47.55 -3.50
CA ASP A 783 37.07 47.76 -3.51
C ASP A 783 37.44 49.28 -3.46
N ASP A 784 36.51 50.16 -3.91
CA ASP A 784 36.59 51.61 -3.85
C ASP A 784 36.25 52.21 -2.48
N GLY A 785 35.96 51.37 -1.45
CA GLY A 785 35.52 51.82 -0.14
C GLY A 785 34.05 52.27 -0.05
N SER A 786 33.33 52.27 -1.17
CA SER A 786 31.88 52.60 -1.20
C SER A 786 31.02 51.49 -0.63
N TYR A 787 29.85 51.83 -0.09
CA TYR A 787 28.91 50.85 0.42
C TYR A 787 28.28 50.02 -0.70
N ALA A 788 28.61 48.76 -0.80
CA ALA A 788 28.19 47.87 -1.88
C ALA A 788 26.64 47.64 -1.94
N LEU A 789 25.96 47.78 -0.82
CA LEU A 789 24.50 47.63 -0.67
C LEU A 789 23.80 49.01 -0.53
N GLY A 790 24.52 50.14 -0.68
CA GLY A 790 24.03 51.46 -0.34
C GLY A 790 24.11 51.73 1.17
N TYR A 791 24.05 53.01 1.56
CA TYR A 791 24.03 53.42 2.96
C TYR A 791 22.61 53.32 3.55
N ILE A 792 22.46 52.59 4.66
CA ILE A 792 21.19 52.42 5.33
C ILE A 792 21.03 53.51 6.38
N ASN A 793 20.08 54.44 6.13
CA ASN A 793 19.80 55.56 7.04
C ASN A 793 18.36 55.52 7.61
N ARG A 794 17.99 54.37 8.18
CA ARG A 794 16.69 54.17 8.82
C ARG A 794 16.77 53.12 9.92
N ASP A 795 15.69 53.00 10.72
CA ASP A 795 15.59 51.94 11.71
C ASP A 795 15.50 50.56 10.98
N VAL A 796 16.30 49.61 11.43
CA VAL A 796 16.42 48.31 10.78
C VAL A 796 15.63 47.28 11.58
N GLY A 797 14.48 46.82 10.99
CA GLY A 797 13.68 45.76 11.58
C GLY A 797 13.91 44.40 10.90
N LYS A 798 13.16 43.38 11.35
CA LYS A 798 13.26 42.00 10.82
C LYS A 798 13.08 41.91 9.30
N LYS A 799 12.12 42.67 8.75
CA LYS A 799 11.86 42.68 7.29
C LYS A 799 13.01 43.31 6.51
N ASP A 800 13.59 44.38 7.07
CA ASP A 800 14.71 45.11 6.43
C ASP A 800 15.97 44.23 6.39
N LEU A 801 16.25 43.51 7.49
CA LEU A 801 17.35 42.55 7.53
C LEU A 801 17.14 41.43 6.50
N ALA A 802 15.92 40.90 6.35
CA ALA A 802 15.66 39.88 5.34
C ALA A 802 15.87 40.38 3.90
N ILE A 803 15.47 41.63 3.59
CA ILE A 803 15.68 42.25 2.30
C ILE A 803 17.19 42.54 2.06
N LEU A 804 17.88 42.98 3.11
CA LEU A 804 19.32 43.25 3.06
C LEU A 804 20.10 41.99 2.70
N ILE A 805 19.78 40.85 3.35
CA ILE A 805 20.43 39.57 3.09
C ILE A 805 20.13 39.07 1.67
N ASP A 806 18.87 39.18 1.22
CA ASP A 806 18.45 38.81 -0.15
C ASP A 806 19.18 39.63 -1.19
N THR A 807 19.27 40.94 -0.98
CA THR A 807 19.99 41.87 -1.88
C THR A 807 21.49 41.56 -1.91
N CYS A 808 22.09 41.35 -0.73
CA CYS A 808 23.50 40.95 -0.60
C CYS A 808 23.82 39.68 -1.36
N PHE A 809 22.98 38.67 -1.19
CA PHE A 809 23.14 37.38 -1.87
C PHE A 809 23.08 37.52 -3.41
N LYS A 810 22.14 38.33 -3.91
CA LYS A 810 21.96 38.56 -5.37
C LYS A 810 23.05 39.41 -5.98
N THR A 811 23.58 40.38 -5.26
CA THR A 811 24.57 41.34 -5.80
C THR A 811 26.02 40.95 -5.56
N LEU A 812 26.35 40.47 -4.36
CA LEU A 812 27.70 40.19 -3.90
C LEU A 812 28.02 38.72 -3.79
N GLY A 813 27.02 37.86 -3.96
CA GLY A 813 27.17 36.41 -3.90
C GLY A 813 27.22 35.84 -2.49
N GLN A 814 27.37 34.54 -2.44
CA GLN A 814 27.23 33.72 -1.21
C GLN A 814 28.27 34.05 -0.15
N TYR A 815 29.57 34.17 -0.53
CA TYR A 815 30.69 34.36 0.41
C TYR A 815 30.55 35.65 1.23
N LYS A 816 30.28 36.77 0.58
CA LYS A 816 30.09 38.07 1.25
C LYS A 816 28.85 38.09 2.12
N THR A 817 27.80 37.33 1.72
CA THR A 817 26.56 37.19 2.53
C THR A 817 26.82 36.42 3.83
N VAL A 818 27.63 35.38 3.81
CA VAL A 818 28.01 34.65 5.06
C VAL A 818 28.73 35.58 6.03
N ILE A 819 29.70 36.37 5.54
CA ILE A 819 30.39 37.34 6.39
C ILE A 819 29.42 38.37 6.96
N LEU A 820 28.53 38.89 6.13
CA LEU A 820 27.47 39.83 6.56
C LEU A 820 26.59 39.24 7.66
N LEU A 821 26.17 38.01 7.53
CA LEU A 821 25.32 37.30 8.54
C LEU A 821 26.05 37.19 9.89
N ASP A 822 27.33 36.83 9.88
CA ASP A 822 28.13 36.74 11.10
C ASP A 822 28.34 38.09 11.75
N GLU A 823 28.59 39.16 10.97
CA GLU A 823 28.75 40.53 11.49
C GLU A 823 27.43 41.10 12.06
N ILE A 824 26.31 40.94 11.36
CA ILE A 824 24.97 41.32 11.88
C ILE A 824 24.67 40.56 13.19
N LYS A 825 25.02 39.29 13.29
CA LYS A 825 24.83 38.52 14.53
C LYS A 825 25.66 39.10 15.65
N LYS A 826 26.96 39.41 15.43
CA LYS A 826 27.83 39.99 16.45
C LYS A 826 27.36 41.34 16.93
N LEU A 827 26.96 42.23 15.98
CA LEU A 827 26.38 43.50 16.32
C LEU A 827 25.09 43.38 17.10
N GLY A 828 24.18 42.51 16.61
CA GLY A 828 22.89 42.27 17.25
C GLY A 828 23.08 41.89 18.73
N TYR A 829 23.92 40.89 19.02
CA TYR A 829 24.16 40.46 20.39
C TYR A 829 24.96 41.48 21.24
N LYS A 830 25.79 42.30 20.62
CA LYS A 830 26.53 43.36 21.35
C LYS A 830 25.62 44.48 21.85
N TYR A 831 24.57 44.80 21.08
CA TYR A 831 23.71 45.94 21.36
C TYR A 831 22.27 45.54 21.84
N ALA A 832 21.98 44.22 21.95
CA ALA A 832 20.76 43.70 22.58
C ALA A 832 20.92 43.75 24.14
#